data_b25845dd2d27e83d3b3706d610f2d8e0
#
_entry.id   b25845dd2d27e83d3b3706d610f2d8e0
#
_cell.length_a   1.000
_cell.length_b   1.000
_cell.length_c   1.000
_cell.angle_alpha   90.00
_cell.angle_beta   90.00
_cell.angle_gamma   90.00
#
_symmetry.space_group_name_H-M   'P 1'
#
loop_
_entity.id
_entity.type
_entity.pdbx_description
1 polymer ?
#
loop_
_entity_poly.entity_id
_entity_poly.type
_entity_poly.pdbx_seq_one_letter_code
_entity_poly.pdbx_strand_id
1 'polypeptide(L)'
;MGPLKHVLRRLGHAPGFTAIAVLTLALGIGANTAIFSVAESVLIKPLPLPHAESLVGVWHVAPGIKGFPGNINCSPTMYFTYREENRTFQDFGLWNSSGATVTGLAEPEALRAIEVAYGTLEAVGVQPALGRWFSQSDDTPGTPETVILTYSYWQRRFGGNASAVGRTLTMDSKPRTIIGVMPRSFRFLNTDPDVILPMRFDRAKIFLGDFSFQGIARLKPGVTLQQANADVGRMLGIWLKAWPTPPGFSRALFENARFGPNLQPLKQEVVGDIGSVLWVLMGTIGLVLLIACANVANLLLVRADGRQQELAVRAALGAGWGRIARELLIESVTLSVVGGALGLALSYGALKLLVAKGPPTLPRLAEIGIDPLALGFALAISLLSGLLFGLIPVLKYAGPQLSGALRGGGRTLSQSRERHRARNTLVVAQVGLALVLLVGSGLMIRTFQALRNVQPGFTRPEEVQLLHITIPEGHVKDAEQVMHMENAMMEKLAAIPGVTSVAFANSGPLEGFNPSDILYAQDKNYAVGEIPPLRRFRFVTPGFFHAAGTALIAGRDFTWTDLYEKRDVAIVSQNTAKEMWGSPTSALGKRIREGMNDPWREIVGVVGDVHDNGVQDKAPPFVYWPAMMSKFWTDSPHVRRFGAFLIRTNRAGTESFLKEARQAIWSVDSNLPVFLVRTVQELYDQSMVRTSFTLALLALAGGMALVLGVVGIYGVIAYAVSQRTREIGIRIALGAQAGELQRMFVRNGLFLAGVGSGIGLAAAFGLTRLMSSLLFGVTALDPIAYGAASALLIAAAVLASYLPARRATTVDPVEALRAE
;
A
#
# COMPACT_ATOMS: atom_id res chain seq x y z
N MET A 1 35.38 -34.43 -2.43
CA MET A 1 35.87 -33.18 -1.80
C MET A 1 36.93 -32.40 -2.63
N GLY A 2 37.58 -32.99 -3.65
CA GLY A 2 38.65 -32.34 -4.41
C GLY A 2 38.28 -31.08 -5.21
N PRO A 3 37.21 -31.07 -6.07
CA PRO A 3 36.93 -29.93 -6.95
C PRO A 3 36.55 -28.65 -6.23
N LEU A 4 35.70 -28.75 -5.18
CA LEU A 4 35.20 -27.58 -4.41
C LEU A 4 36.34 -26.90 -3.63
N LYS A 5 37.22 -27.67 -2.97
CA LYS A 5 38.38 -27.14 -2.23
C LYS A 5 39.33 -26.37 -3.16
N HIS A 6 39.47 -26.82 -4.39
CA HIS A 6 40.31 -26.18 -5.42
C HIS A 6 39.69 -24.84 -5.88
N VAL A 7 38.35 -24.80 -6.10
CA VAL A 7 37.62 -23.57 -6.45
C VAL A 7 37.71 -22.54 -5.32
N LEU A 8 37.50 -22.94 -4.08
CA LEU A 8 37.58 -22.03 -2.91
C LEU A 8 38.97 -21.41 -2.76
N ARG A 9 40.05 -22.21 -2.94
CA ARG A 9 41.44 -21.72 -2.90
C ARG A 9 41.72 -20.71 -4.01
N ARG A 10 41.20 -20.93 -5.22
CA ARG A 10 41.30 -20.00 -6.34
C ARG A 10 40.54 -18.71 -6.15
N LEU A 11 39.35 -18.76 -5.59
CA LEU A 11 38.57 -17.58 -5.24
C LEU A 11 39.28 -16.73 -4.18
N GLY A 12 39.97 -17.38 -3.21
CA GLY A 12 40.80 -16.70 -2.20
C GLY A 12 42.03 -15.99 -2.78
N HIS A 13 42.61 -16.48 -3.91
CA HIS A 13 43.72 -15.81 -4.60
C HIS A 13 43.31 -14.58 -5.45
N ALA A 14 42.02 -14.33 -5.65
CA ALA A 14 41.53 -13.17 -6.37
C ALA A 14 40.45 -12.43 -5.54
N PRO A 15 40.84 -11.81 -4.39
CA PRO A 15 39.87 -11.30 -3.41
C PRO A 15 39.01 -10.17 -3.97
N GLY A 16 39.56 -9.26 -4.77
CA GLY A 16 38.82 -8.16 -5.37
C GLY A 16 37.70 -8.64 -6.33
N PHE A 17 38.02 -9.60 -7.21
CA PHE A 17 37.05 -10.23 -8.10
C PHE A 17 35.94 -10.93 -7.30
N THR A 18 36.33 -11.74 -6.33
CA THR A 18 35.40 -12.52 -5.50
C THR A 18 34.47 -11.61 -4.71
N ALA A 19 35.02 -10.55 -4.10
CA ALA A 19 34.21 -9.58 -3.35
C ALA A 19 33.18 -8.87 -4.23
N ILE A 20 33.59 -8.36 -5.40
CA ILE A 20 32.66 -7.67 -6.33
C ILE A 20 31.57 -8.63 -6.81
N ALA A 21 31.93 -9.85 -7.21
CA ALA A 21 30.97 -10.84 -7.68
C ALA A 21 29.97 -11.25 -6.59
N VAL A 22 30.48 -11.55 -5.38
CA VAL A 22 29.65 -11.94 -4.23
C VAL A 22 28.75 -10.80 -3.79
N LEU A 23 29.23 -9.55 -3.67
CA LEU A 23 28.42 -8.40 -3.30
C LEU A 23 27.35 -8.08 -4.34
N THR A 24 27.70 -8.16 -5.63
CA THR A 24 26.73 -7.96 -6.72
C THR A 24 25.60 -8.98 -6.65
N LEU A 25 25.92 -10.25 -6.46
CA LEU A 25 24.92 -11.32 -6.31
C LEU A 25 24.15 -11.21 -5.01
N ALA A 26 24.81 -10.85 -3.90
CA ALA A 26 24.16 -10.67 -2.61
C ALA A 26 23.11 -9.58 -2.65
N LEU A 27 23.39 -8.45 -3.30
CA LEU A 27 22.42 -7.37 -3.49
C LEU A 27 21.24 -7.83 -4.36
N GLY A 28 21.52 -8.46 -5.51
CA GLY A 28 20.47 -8.93 -6.42
C GLY A 28 19.60 -10.04 -5.82
N ILE A 29 20.20 -11.07 -5.24
CA ILE A 29 19.49 -12.20 -4.64
C ILE A 29 18.78 -11.74 -3.35
N GLY A 30 19.45 -10.94 -2.50
CA GLY A 30 18.89 -10.45 -1.25
C GLY A 30 17.66 -9.57 -1.44
N ALA A 31 17.72 -8.64 -2.40
CA ALA A 31 16.56 -7.81 -2.74
C ALA A 31 15.39 -8.64 -3.28
N ASN A 32 15.66 -9.61 -4.18
CA ASN A 32 14.63 -10.52 -4.67
C ASN A 32 14.01 -11.37 -3.55
N THR A 33 14.84 -11.91 -2.64
CA THR A 33 14.34 -12.69 -1.50
C THR A 33 13.50 -11.85 -0.56
N ALA A 34 13.92 -10.61 -0.27
CA ALA A 34 13.14 -9.71 0.59
C ALA A 34 11.76 -9.39 0.00
N ILE A 35 11.69 -8.98 -1.28
CA ILE A 35 10.41 -8.68 -1.93
C ILE A 35 9.58 -9.93 -2.14
N PHE A 36 10.20 -11.07 -2.45
CA PHE A 36 9.47 -12.35 -2.53
C PHE A 36 8.83 -12.70 -1.18
N SER A 37 9.56 -12.54 -0.06
CA SER A 37 9.01 -12.79 1.28
C SER A 37 7.81 -11.90 1.61
N VAL A 38 7.86 -10.62 1.19
CA VAL A 38 6.71 -9.71 1.32
C VAL A 38 5.54 -10.18 0.44
N ALA A 39 5.82 -10.45 -0.84
CA ALA A 39 4.79 -10.89 -1.79
C ALA A 39 4.19 -12.25 -1.40
N GLU A 40 5.01 -13.17 -0.91
CA GLU A 40 4.57 -14.47 -0.42
C GLU A 40 3.64 -14.31 0.78
N SER A 41 4.06 -13.56 1.81
CA SER A 41 3.27 -13.34 3.02
C SER A 41 1.93 -12.66 2.72
N VAL A 42 1.90 -11.71 1.78
CA VAL A 42 0.69 -10.94 1.44
C VAL A 42 -0.17 -11.66 0.41
N LEU A 43 0.43 -12.13 -0.72
CA LEU A 43 -0.32 -12.63 -1.88
C LEU A 43 -0.51 -14.15 -1.90
N ILE A 44 0.49 -14.94 -1.44
CA ILE A 44 0.51 -16.38 -1.64
C ILE A 44 -0.01 -17.10 -0.39
N LYS A 45 0.52 -16.78 0.78
CA LYS A 45 0.19 -17.42 2.03
C LYS A 45 -1.30 -17.30 2.37
N PRO A 46 -2.01 -18.38 2.75
CA PRO A 46 -3.40 -18.31 3.16
C PRO A 46 -3.57 -17.39 4.37
N LEU A 47 -4.76 -16.86 4.59
CA LEU A 47 -5.06 -16.13 5.83
C LEU A 47 -4.85 -17.05 7.04
N PRO A 48 -4.41 -16.52 8.20
CA PRO A 48 -4.19 -17.31 9.42
C PRO A 48 -5.51 -17.71 10.11
N LEU A 49 -6.45 -18.19 9.31
CA LEU A 49 -7.80 -18.60 9.73
C LEU A 49 -8.06 -20.06 9.30
N PRO A 50 -8.81 -20.84 10.10
CA PRO A 50 -9.16 -22.20 9.73
C PRO A 50 -9.92 -22.25 8.40
N HIS A 51 -9.48 -23.11 7.48
CA HIS A 51 -10.10 -23.28 6.15
C HIS A 51 -10.35 -21.93 5.43
N ALA A 52 -9.31 -21.08 5.38
CA ALA A 52 -9.38 -19.72 4.84
C ALA A 52 -9.87 -19.66 3.38
N GLU A 53 -9.66 -20.73 2.61
CA GLU A 53 -10.12 -20.88 1.23
C GLU A 53 -11.64 -20.89 1.07
N SER A 54 -12.37 -21.28 2.12
CA SER A 54 -13.84 -21.28 2.15
C SER A 54 -14.45 -19.94 2.60
N LEU A 55 -13.61 -18.99 3.03
CA LEU A 55 -14.07 -17.69 3.52
C LEU A 55 -14.24 -16.70 2.38
N VAL A 56 -15.39 -16.01 2.37
CA VAL A 56 -15.74 -14.98 1.40
C VAL A 56 -16.22 -13.71 2.11
N GLY A 57 -15.80 -12.55 1.59
CA GLY A 57 -16.45 -11.29 1.86
C GLY A 57 -17.73 -11.19 1.02
N VAL A 58 -18.83 -10.74 1.65
CA VAL A 58 -20.13 -10.63 1.00
C VAL A 58 -20.40 -9.18 0.68
N TRP A 59 -20.28 -8.85 -0.60
CA TRP A 59 -20.48 -7.52 -1.16
C TRP A 59 -21.59 -7.55 -2.18
N HIS A 60 -22.07 -6.36 -2.53
CA HIS A 60 -23.10 -6.16 -3.55
C HIS A 60 -22.64 -5.11 -4.56
N VAL A 61 -23.24 -5.13 -5.73
CA VAL A 61 -23.16 -4.07 -6.73
C VAL A 61 -24.55 -3.49 -6.95
N ALA A 62 -24.63 -2.21 -7.34
CA ALA A 62 -25.88 -1.55 -7.67
C ALA A 62 -25.70 -0.70 -8.94
N PRO A 63 -25.67 -1.31 -10.13
CA PRO A 63 -25.42 -0.60 -11.39
C PRO A 63 -26.49 0.42 -11.76
N GLY A 64 -27.65 0.41 -11.10
CA GLY A 64 -28.68 1.43 -11.26
C GLY A 64 -28.34 2.76 -10.57
N ILE A 65 -27.37 2.77 -9.64
CA ILE A 65 -26.91 3.99 -8.96
C ILE A 65 -25.80 4.63 -9.79
N LYS A 66 -26.11 5.72 -10.49
CA LYS A 66 -25.14 6.42 -11.33
C LYS A 66 -23.99 7.02 -10.50
N GLY A 67 -22.76 6.83 -10.97
CA GLY A 67 -21.57 7.40 -10.33
C GLY A 67 -21.10 6.67 -9.08
N PHE A 68 -21.65 5.50 -8.76
CA PHE A 68 -21.21 4.63 -7.67
C PHE A 68 -20.51 3.37 -8.24
N PRO A 69 -19.20 3.39 -8.46
CA PRO A 69 -18.46 2.27 -9.04
C PRO A 69 -18.02 1.21 -8.01
N GLY A 70 -18.35 1.40 -6.73
CA GLY A 70 -17.84 0.60 -5.63
C GLY A 70 -18.69 -0.61 -5.26
N ASN A 71 -18.16 -1.39 -4.33
CA ASN A 71 -18.89 -2.43 -3.63
C ASN A 71 -19.82 -1.81 -2.57
N ILE A 72 -21.02 -2.34 -2.45
CA ILE A 72 -21.98 -1.96 -1.41
C ILE A 72 -21.89 -2.99 -0.29
N ASN A 73 -21.82 -2.52 0.93
CA ASN A 73 -21.87 -3.30 2.14
C ASN A 73 -23.22 -4.03 2.31
N CYS A 74 -23.31 -4.87 3.31
CA CYS A 74 -24.55 -5.50 3.72
C CYS A 74 -25.39 -4.57 4.61
N SER A 75 -26.70 -4.84 4.65
CA SER A 75 -27.64 -4.23 5.59
C SER A 75 -28.10 -5.22 6.66
N PRO A 76 -28.64 -4.75 7.81
CA PRO A 76 -29.23 -5.62 8.82
C PRO A 76 -30.37 -6.50 8.28
N THR A 77 -31.15 -6.01 7.34
CA THR A 77 -32.21 -6.79 6.67
C THR A 77 -31.68 -7.88 5.75
N MET A 78 -30.53 -7.65 5.07
CA MET A 78 -29.82 -8.72 4.34
C MET A 78 -29.29 -9.79 5.30
N TYR A 79 -28.80 -9.41 6.49
CA TYR A 79 -28.32 -10.35 7.49
C TYR A 79 -29.41 -11.39 7.85
N PHE A 80 -30.61 -10.94 8.22
CA PHE A 80 -31.70 -11.87 8.53
C PHE A 80 -32.12 -12.70 7.32
N THR A 81 -32.29 -12.07 6.16
CA THR A 81 -32.65 -12.78 4.93
C THR A 81 -31.64 -13.87 4.56
N TYR A 82 -30.34 -13.55 4.61
CA TYR A 82 -29.30 -14.53 4.24
C TYR A 82 -29.18 -15.64 5.28
N ARG A 83 -29.34 -15.35 6.54
CA ARG A 83 -29.33 -16.41 7.56
C ARG A 83 -30.50 -17.38 7.43
N GLU A 84 -31.67 -16.88 7.08
CA GLU A 84 -32.91 -17.67 7.00
C GLU A 84 -33.02 -18.44 5.68
N GLU A 85 -32.55 -17.87 4.56
CA GLU A 85 -32.84 -18.35 3.22
C GLU A 85 -31.62 -18.98 2.49
N ASN A 86 -30.40 -18.86 3.02
CA ASN A 86 -29.20 -19.34 2.31
C ASN A 86 -29.16 -20.86 2.18
N ARG A 87 -28.58 -21.33 1.07
CA ARG A 87 -28.34 -22.74 0.76
C ARG A 87 -26.85 -23.07 0.68
N THR A 88 -26.00 -22.06 0.50
CA THR A 88 -24.59 -22.16 0.15
C THR A 88 -23.65 -21.82 1.29
N PHE A 89 -24.08 -21.04 2.28
CA PHE A 89 -23.28 -20.69 3.45
C PHE A 89 -23.42 -21.73 4.55
N GLN A 90 -22.31 -22.10 5.17
CA GLN A 90 -22.29 -22.83 6.42
C GLN A 90 -22.61 -21.86 7.57
N ASP A 91 -21.90 -20.73 7.61
CA ASP A 91 -22.10 -19.63 8.56
C ASP A 91 -22.00 -18.30 7.81
N PHE A 92 -22.77 -17.32 8.28
CA PHE A 92 -22.78 -15.95 7.76
C PHE A 92 -23.03 -14.98 8.89
N GLY A 93 -22.32 -13.86 8.89
CA GLY A 93 -22.54 -12.77 9.81
C GLY A 93 -22.07 -11.43 9.30
N LEU A 94 -22.43 -10.38 10.02
CA LEU A 94 -22.01 -9.01 9.76
C LEU A 94 -21.00 -8.57 10.81
N TRP A 95 -20.17 -7.62 10.44
CA TRP A 95 -19.26 -6.95 11.34
C TRP A 95 -19.06 -5.48 10.97
N ASN A 96 -18.64 -4.69 11.96
CA ASN A 96 -18.29 -3.28 11.80
C ASN A 96 -17.16 -2.93 12.78
N SER A 97 -16.28 -2.03 12.39
CA SER A 97 -15.31 -1.40 13.31
C SER A 97 -16.04 -0.37 14.18
N SER A 98 -15.80 -0.42 15.49
CA SER A 98 -16.43 0.44 16.48
C SER A 98 -15.42 0.87 17.55
N GLY A 99 -15.85 1.70 18.46
CA GLY A 99 -15.15 2.06 19.69
C GLY A 99 -15.96 1.70 20.91
N ALA A 100 -15.32 1.45 22.03
CA ALA A 100 -15.98 1.29 23.32
C ALA A 100 -15.21 2.04 24.40
N THR A 101 -15.91 2.53 25.41
CA THR A 101 -15.31 3.27 26.53
C THR A 101 -15.47 2.50 27.81
N VAL A 102 -14.38 2.14 28.46
CA VAL A 102 -14.41 1.60 29.82
C VAL A 102 -14.41 2.75 30.79
N THR A 103 -15.44 2.80 31.65
CA THR A 103 -15.63 3.80 32.70
C THR A 103 -15.46 3.19 34.08
N GLY A 104 -15.44 4.03 35.11
CA GLY A 104 -15.21 3.59 36.51
C GLY A 104 -13.75 3.34 36.84
N LEU A 105 -12.81 3.90 36.05
CA LEU A 105 -11.39 3.95 36.24
C LEU A 105 -10.95 5.35 36.69
N ALA A 106 -9.66 5.49 37.08
CA ALA A 106 -9.09 6.81 37.39
C ALA A 106 -9.13 7.73 36.14
N GLU A 107 -8.90 7.15 34.96
CA GLU A 107 -9.11 7.78 33.66
C GLU A 107 -9.95 6.85 32.78
N PRO A 108 -10.93 7.35 32.00
CA PRO A 108 -11.73 6.52 31.09
C PRO A 108 -10.83 6.00 29.97
N GLU A 109 -10.95 4.70 29.68
CA GLU A 109 -10.15 4.01 28.67
C GLU A 109 -10.95 3.81 27.40
N ALA A 110 -10.50 4.42 26.29
CA ALA A 110 -11.05 4.13 24.97
C ALA A 110 -10.44 2.85 24.39
N LEU A 111 -11.29 1.94 23.97
CA LEU A 111 -10.92 0.67 23.36
C LEU A 111 -11.33 0.64 21.90
N ARG A 112 -10.48 0.01 21.07
CA ARG A 112 -10.88 -0.38 19.72
C ARG A 112 -11.77 -1.60 19.82
N ALA A 113 -12.97 -1.50 19.26
CA ALA A 113 -13.93 -2.59 19.24
C ALA A 113 -14.24 -3.03 17.80
N ILE A 114 -14.65 -4.25 17.64
CA ILE A 114 -15.46 -4.69 16.52
C ILE A 114 -16.82 -5.13 17.05
N GLU A 115 -17.87 -4.73 16.36
CA GLU A 115 -19.20 -5.27 16.57
C GLU A 115 -19.45 -6.38 15.57
N VAL A 116 -20.00 -7.50 16.05
CA VAL A 116 -20.26 -8.68 15.25
C VAL A 116 -21.67 -9.20 15.46
N ALA A 117 -22.36 -9.53 14.38
CA ALA A 117 -23.61 -10.29 14.48
C ALA A 117 -23.33 -11.79 14.72
N TYR A 118 -24.28 -12.47 15.32
CA TYR A 118 -24.19 -13.93 15.52
C TYR A 118 -23.95 -14.65 14.19
N GLY A 119 -23.01 -15.60 14.18
CA GLY A 119 -22.54 -16.27 12.96
C GLY A 119 -21.24 -15.72 12.40
N THR A 120 -20.80 -14.53 12.81
CA THR A 120 -19.53 -13.93 12.32
C THR A 120 -18.30 -14.68 12.86
N LEU A 121 -18.24 -14.91 14.18
CA LEU A 121 -17.10 -15.61 14.79
C LEU A 121 -17.09 -17.09 14.42
N GLU A 122 -18.27 -17.68 14.26
CA GLU A 122 -18.45 -19.05 13.74
C GLU A 122 -17.93 -19.17 12.30
N ALA A 123 -18.25 -18.20 11.43
CA ALA A 123 -17.72 -18.16 10.07
C ALA A 123 -16.19 -18.03 10.08
N VAL A 124 -15.60 -17.19 10.94
CA VAL A 124 -14.15 -17.07 11.12
C VAL A 124 -13.53 -18.36 11.66
N GLY A 125 -14.22 -19.06 12.56
CA GLY A 125 -13.87 -20.41 13.03
C GLY A 125 -12.75 -20.49 14.07
N VAL A 126 -12.27 -19.35 14.62
CA VAL A 126 -11.22 -19.32 15.65
C VAL A 126 -11.86 -19.45 17.03
N GLN A 127 -11.61 -20.58 17.72
CA GLN A 127 -12.16 -20.84 19.04
C GLN A 127 -11.58 -19.90 20.11
N PRO A 128 -12.37 -19.43 21.08
CA PRO A 128 -11.87 -18.72 22.25
C PRO A 128 -10.89 -19.60 23.05
N ALA A 129 -9.85 -18.97 23.61
CA ALA A 129 -8.92 -19.62 24.53
C ALA A 129 -9.56 -19.90 25.89
N LEU A 130 -10.49 -19.02 26.32
CA LEU A 130 -11.26 -19.15 27.55
C LEU A 130 -12.71 -18.75 27.25
N GLY A 131 -13.66 -19.43 27.87
CA GLY A 131 -15.08 -19.14 27.75
C GLY A 131 -15.70 -19.60 26.43
N ARG A 132 -16.58 -18.80 25.83
CA ARG A 132 -17.35 -19.16 24.64
C ARG A 132 -17.51 -18.00 23.65
N TRP A 133 -17.96 -18.28 22.44
CA TRP A 133 -18.46 -17.29 21.48
C TRP A 133 -19.81 -16.70 21.95
N PHE A 134 -20.27 -15.67 21.23
CA PHE A 134 -21.64 -15.20 21.36
C PHE A 134 -22.63 -16.29 20.93
N SER A 135 -23.68 -16.46 21.70
CA SER A 135 -24.86 -17.21 21.29
C SER A 135 -25.88 -16.28 20.62
N GLN A 136 -26.88 -16.84 19.98
CA GLN A 136 -27.98 -16.03 19.41
C GLN A 136 -28.67 -15.15 20.47
N SER A 137 -28.75 -15.64 21.71
CA SER A 137 -29.30 -14.84 22.82
C SER A 137 -28.42 -13.64 23.18
N ASP A 138 -27.08 -13.75 23.10
CA ASP A 138 -26.20 -12.60 23.37
C ASP A 138 -26.37 -11.48 22.31
N ASP A 139 -26.78 -11.86 21.08
CA ASP A 139 -27.01 -10.93 19.96
C ASP A 139 -28.49 -10.49 19.84
N THR A 140 -29.30 -10.74 20.87
CA THR A 140 -30.71 -10.36 20.91
C THR A 140 -30.88 -9.10 21.76
N PRO A 141 -31.62 -8.05 21.30
CA PRO A 141 -31.93 -6.87 22.09
C PRO A 141 -32.66 -7.21 23.42
N GLY A 142 -32.33 -6.48 24.49
CA GLY A 142 -32.97 -6.65 25.82
C GLY A 142 -32.38 -7.79 26.67
N THR A 143 -31.43 -8.55 26.16
CA THR A 143 -30.68 -9.56 26.95
C THR A 143 -29.51 -8.93 27.70
N PRO A 144 -28.92 -9.59 28.72
CA PRO A 144 -27.75 -9.07 29.43
C PRO A 144 -26.58 -8.75 28.48
N GLU A 145 -25.92 -7.62 28.73
CA GLU A 145 -24.79 -7.16 27.89
C GLU A 145 -23.57 -8.07 28.10
N THR A 146 -22.94 -8.47 27.02
CA THR A 146 -21.77 -9.36 27.03
C THR A 146 -20.62 -8.78 26.21
N VAL A 147 -19.37 -9.24 26.48
CA VAL A 147 -18.16 -8.84 25.78
C VAL A 147 -17.19 -10.01 25.71
N ILE A 148 -16.45 -10.11 24.58
CA ILE A 148 -15.32 -11.00 24.41
C ILE A 148 -14.05 -10.14 24.35
N LEU A 149 -13.01 -10.52 25.11
CA LEU A 149 -11.74 -9.81 25.12
C LEU A 149 -10.78 -10.41 24.09
N THR A 150 -9.92 -9.59 23.52
CA THR A 150 -8.76 -10.11 22.81
C THR A 150 -7.64 -10.49 23.78
N TYR A 151 -6.70 -11.33 23.32
CA TYR A 151 -5.57 -11.77 24.14
C TYR A 151 -4.73 -10.59 24.67
N SER A 152 -4.46 -9.61 23.83
CA SER A 152 -3.65 -8.44 24.17
C SER A 152 -4.29 -7.60 25.29
N TYR A 153 -5.58 -7.34 25.18
CA TYR A 153 -6.32 -6.58 26.18
C TYR A 153 -6.45 -7.35 27.51
N TRP A 154 -6.74 -8.65 27.44
CA TRP A 154 -6.79 -9.51 28.62
C TRP A 154 -5.46 -9.56 29.37
N GLN A 155 -4.32 -9.67 28.65
CA GLN A 155 -3.01 -9.61 29.28
C GLN A 155 -2.73 -8.23 29.91
N ARG A 156 -2.99 -7.15 29.18
CA ARG A 156 -2.72 -5.79 29.62
C ARG A 156 -3.56 -5.41 30.85
N ARG A 157 -4.84 -5.79 30.87
CA ARG A 157 -5.78 -5.36 31.90
C ARG A 157 -5.93 -6.32 33.05
N PHE A 158 -5.87 -7.61 32.80
CA PHE A 158 -6.13 -8.66 33.79
C PHE A 158 -4.91 -9.53 34.10
N GLY A 159 -3.73 -9.19 33.56
CA GLY A 159 -2.48 -9.93 33.78
C GLY A 159 -2.56 -11.40 33.33
N GLY A 160 -3.47 -11.75 32.41
CA GLY A 160 -3.65 -13.12 31.97
C GLY A 160 -4.43 -14.01 32.94
N ASN A 161 -5.15 -13.44 33.89
CA ASN A 161 -5.90 -14.22 34.90
C ASN A 161 -7.20 -14.78 34.29
N ALA A 162 -7.35 -16.11 34.34
CA ALA A 162 -8.53 -16.81 33.81
C ALA A 162 -9.85 -16.40 34.52
N SER A 163 -9.77 -15.91 35.79
CA SER A 163 -10.93 -15.40 36.52
C SER A 163 -11.51 -14.10 35.94
N ALA A 164 -10.96 -13.56 34.88
CA ALA A 164 -11.54 -12.45 34.14
C ALA A 164 -12.89 -12.83 33.49
N VAL A 165 -13.03 -14.07 33.03
CA VAL A 165 -14.32 -14.59 32.50
C VAL A 165 -15.33 -14.64 33.64
N GLY A 166 -16.53 -14.11 33.41
CA GLY A 166 -17.59 -13.94 34.41
C GLY A 166 -17.55 -12.61 35.14
N ARG A 167 -16.44 -11.83 35.05
CA ARG A 167 -16.42 -10.46 35.63
C ARG A 167 -17.19 -9.47 34.75
N THR A 168 -17.61 -8.39 35.35
CA THR A 168 -18.31 -7.29 34.67
C THR A 168 -17.35 -6.12 34.44
N LEU A 169 -17.41 -5.54 33.24
CA LEU A 169 -16.81 -4.25 32.87
C LEU A 169 -17.90 -3.26 32.55
N THR A 170 -17.82 -2.05 33.08
CA THR A 170 -18.71 -0.98 32.68
C THR A 170 -18.17 -0.36 31.41
N MET A 171 -18.88 -0.54 30.30
CA MET A 171 -18.49 -0.02 28.97
C MET A 171 -19.67 0.75 28.39
N ASP A 172 -19.43 1.97 27.93
CA ASP A 172 -20.46 2.87 27.37
C ASP A 172 -21.65 3.05 28.30
N SER A 173 -21.37 3.20 29.62
CA SER A 173 -22.32 3.28 30.70
C SER A 173 -23.21 2.05 30.94
N LYS A 174 -22.86 0.90 30.30
CA LYS A 174 -23.56 -0.38 30.47
C LYS A 174 -22.64 -1.44 31.12
N PRO A 175 -23.12 -2.19 32.12
CA PRO A 175 -22.38 -3.31 32.68
C PRO A 175 -22.38 -4.48 31.68
N ARG A 176 -21.18 -4.91 31.20
CA ARG A 176 -20.99 -6.01 30.25
C ARG A 176 -20.25 -7.18 30.92
N THR A 177 -20.80 -8.36 30.84
CA THR A 177 -20.16 -9.57 31.36
C THR A 177 -19.13 -10.11 30.37
N ILE A 178 -17.90 -10.36 30.80
CA ILE A 178 -16.87 -11.01 30.01
C ILE A 178 -17.22 -12.49 29.86
N ILE A 179 -17.55 -12.95 28.65
CA ILE A 179 -17.95 -14.33 28.38
C ILE A 179 -16.84 -15.16 27.71
N GLY A 180 -15.78 -14.51 27.19
CA GLY A 180 -14.70 -15.22 26.52
C GLY A 180 -13.46 -14.36 26.35
N VAL A 181 -12.35 -15.05 26.01
CA VAL A 181 -11.07 -14.45 25.63
C VAL A 181 -10.57 -15.14 24.38
N MET A 182 -10.27 -14.37 23.34
CA MET A 182 -9.72 -14.90 22.09
C MET A 182 -8.25 -15.34 22.26
N PRO A 183 -7.78 -16.34 21.50
CA PRO A 183 -6.41 -16.82 21.58
C PRO A 183 -5.41 -15.78 21.05
N ARG A 184 -4.12 -15.92 21.42
CA ARG A 184 -3.04 -15.04 20.97
C ARG A 184 -2.90 -15.00 19.45
N SER A 185 -3.26 -16.06 18.75
CA SER A 185 -3.22 -16.17 17.30
C SER A 185 -4.37 -15.45 16.59
N PHE A 186 -5.42 -15.05 17.32
CA PHE A 186 -6.58 -14.39 16.71
C PHE A 186 -6.18 -13.04 16.10
N ARG A 187 -6.52 -12.89 14.84
CA ARG A 187 -6.44 -11.64 14.07
C ARG A 187 -7.74 -11.52 13.30
N PHE A 188 -8.37 -10.38 13.40
CA PHE A 188 -9.62 -10.13 12.68
C PHE A 188 -9.33 -9.21 11.48
N LEU A 189 -9.07 -9.83 10.32
CA LEU A 189 -8.77 -9.14 9.06
C LEU A 189 -7.62 -8.11 9.20
N ASN A 190 -7.87 -6.88 8.79
CA ASN A 190 -6.92 -5.75 8.92
C ASN A 190 -7.18 -4.91 10.19
N THR A 191 -7.96 -5.43 11.16
CA THR A 191 -8.26 -4.73 12.41
C THR A 191 -7.43 -5.32 13.57
N ASP A 192 -7.23 -4.51 14.60
CA ASP A 192 -6.56 -4.92 15.83
C ASP A 192 -7.43 -4.49 17.02
N PRO A 193 -8.58 -5.16 17.24
CA PRO A 193 -9.51 -4.81 18.29
C PRO A 193 -8.96 -5.19 19.67
N ASP A 194 -9.37 -4.43 20.69
CA ASP A 194 -9.17 -4.76 22.09
C ASP A 194 -10.32 -5.64 22.61
N VAL A 195 -11.54 -5.39 22.10
CA VAL A 195 -12.76 -6.12 22.50
C VAL A 195 -13.66 -6.40 21.31
N ILE A 196 -14.54 -7.40 21.47
CA ILE A 196 -15.57 -7.79 20.51
C ILE A 196 -16.93 -7.65 21.20
N LEU A 197 -17.87 -6.99 20.53
CA LEU A 197 -19.22 -6.68 21.03
C LEU A 197 -20.27 -7.32 20.12
N PRO A 198 -21.44 -7.74 20.65
CA PRO A 198 -22.56 -8.19 19.82
C PRO A 198 -23.33 -6.99 19.24
N MET A 199 -23.83 -7.09 17.99
CA MET A 199 -24.53 -5.99 17.28
C MET A 199 -25.95 -5.75 17.78
N ARG A 200 -26.70 -6.81 18.04
CA ARG A 200 -28.06 -6.77 18.61
C ARG A 200 -29.07 -6.00 17.77
N PHE A 201 -29.23 -6.36 16.51
CA PHE A 201 -30.24 -5.77 15.66
C PHE A 201 -31.67 -6.03 16.15
N ASP A 202 -32.44 -4.97 16.30
CA ASP A 202 -33.88 -5.06 16.59
C ASP A 202 -34.68 -5.27 15.29
N ARG A 203 -35.08 -6.51 15.03
CA ARG A 203 -35.79 -6.89 13.80
C ARG A 203 -37.06 -6.07 13.54
N ALA A 204 -37.71 -5.57 14.59
CA ALA A 204 -38.93 -4.78 14.46
C ALA A 204 -38.69 -3.34 13.99
N LYS A 205 -37.45 -2.85 14.09
CA LYS A 205 -37.06 -1.46 13.78
C LYS A 205 -36.27 -1.29 12.52
N ILE A 206 -35.85 -2.37 11.88
CA ILE A 206 -35.01 -2.32 10.66
C ILE A 206 -35.85 -2.29 9.39
N PHE A 207 -35.30 -1.69 8.35
CA PHE A 207 -35.92 -1.50 7.04
C PHE A 207 -34.87 -1.68 5.92
N LEU A 208 -35.30 -1.71 4.66
CA LEU A 208 -34.39 -1.72 3.51
C LEU A 208 -33.43 -0.53 3.57
N GLY A 209 -32.14 -0.76 3.39
CA GLY A 209 -31.10 0.28 3.49
C GLY A 209 -30.11 -0.02 4.63
N ASP A 210 -29.43 1.04 5.11
CA ASP A 210 -28.35 0.97 6.11
C ASP A 210 -27.23 0.00 5.71
N PHE A 211 -26.59 0.30 4.59
CA PHE A 211 -25.47 -0.48 4.06
C PHE A 211 -24.15 -0.16 4.78
N SER A 212 -24.14 -0.20 6.10
CA SER A 212 -23.00 0.18 6.95
C SER A 212 -22.14 -1.01 7.40
N PHE A 213 -22.57 -2.26 7.15
CA PHE A 213 -21.96 -3.45 7.73
C PHE A 213 -21.27 -4.32 6.69
N GLN A 214 -20.09 -4.81 7.02
CA GLN A 214 -19.36 -5.75 6.16
C GLN A 214 -19.86 -7.17 6.40
N GLY A 215 -20.05 -7.93 5.31
CA GLY A 215 -20.49 -9.31 5.37
C GLY A 215 -19.33 -10.29 5.28
N ILE A 216 -19.33 -11.32 6.12
CA ILE A 216 -18.41 -12.46 6.04
C ILE A 216 -19.19 -13.77 6.04
N ALA A 217 -18.82 -14.68 5.18
CA ALA A 217 -19.44 -16.01 5.13
C ALA A 217 -18.40 -17.11 4.97
N ARG A 218 -18.73 -18.29 5.49
CA ARG A 218 -18.03 -19.54 5.21
C ARG A 218 -18.89 -20.36 4.25
N LEU A 219 -18.33 -20.73 3.11
CA LEU A 219 -19.00 -21.60 2.15
C LEU A 219 -19.10 -23.05 2.67
N LYS A 220 -20.20 -23.75 2.38
CA LYS A 220 -20.33 -25.19 2.63
C LYS A 220 -19.31 -25.95 1.78
N PRO A 221 -18.85 -27.14 2.25
CA PRO A 221 -17.94 -27.97 1.48
C PRO A 221 -18.45 -28.25 0.07
N GLY A 222 -17.59 -28.06 -0.93
CA GLY A 222 -17.91 -28.29 -2.34
C GLY A 222 -18.69 -27.18 -3.05
N VAL A 223 -19.10 -26.12 -2.34
CA VAL A 223 -19.78 -24.98 -2.96
C VAL A 223 -18.76 -24.06 -3.63
N THR A 224 -19.01 -23.72 -4.90
CA THR A 224 -18.20 -22.77 -5.66
C THR A 224 -18.65 -21.33 -5.42
N LEU A 225 -17.74 -20.37 -5.63
CA LEU A 225 -18.06 -18.94 -5.55
C LEU A 225 -19.18 -18.54 -6.51
N GLN A 226 -19.25 -19.17 -7.69
CA GLN A 226 -20.31 -18.91 -8.67
C GLN A 226 -21.68 -19.37 -8.15
N GLN A 227 -21.77 -20.54 -7.51
CA GLN A 227 -23.00 -21.04 -6.88
C GLN A 227 -23.43 -20.14 -5.73
N ALA A 228 -22.49 -19.67 -4.92
CA ALA A 228 -22.77 -18.77 -3.82
C ALA A 228 -23.28 -17.41 -4.32
N ASN A 229 -22.68 -16.84 -5.37
CA ASN A 229 -23.20 -15.62 -6.03
C ASN A 229 -24.63 -15.82 -6.59
N ALA A 230 -24.90 -16.96 -7.22
CA ALA A 230 -26.25 -17.26 -7.73
C ALA A 230 -27.28 -17.33 -6.60
N ASP A 231 -26.91 -17.94 -5.45
CA ASP A 231 -27.80 -18.03 -4.29
C ASP A 231 -28.04 -16.66 -3.63
N VAL A 232 -27.01 -15.81 -3.50
CA VAL A 232 -27.17 -14.43 -3.02
C VAL A 232 -28.05 -13.63 -3.97
N GLY A 233 -27.89 -13.80 -5.29
CA GLY A 233 -28.79 -13.18 -6.29
C GLY A 233 -30.25 -13.58 -6.09
N ARG A 234 -30.52 -14.84 -5.79
CA ARG A 234 -31.87 -15.35 -5.43
C ARG A 234 -32.39 -14.69 -4.15
N MET A 235 -31.55 -14.63 -3.12
CA MET A 235 -31.90 -14.05 -1.82
C MET A 235 -32.15 -12.54 -1.88
N LEU A 236 -31.45 -11.79 -2.75
CA LEU A 236 -31.71 -10.37 -3.00
C LEU A 236 -33.14 -10.13 -3.52
N GLY A 237 -33.67 -11.03 -4.35
CA GLY A 237 -35.07 -10.95 -4.78
C GLY A 237 -36.09 -11.21 -3.66
N ILE A 238 -35.75 -12.04 -2.66
CA ILE A 238 -36.55 -12.28 -1.47
C ILE A 238 -36.44 -11.06 -0.53
N TRP A 239 -35.21 -10.57 -0.29
CA TRP A 239 -34.94 -9.42 0.54
C TRP A 239 -35.74 -8.18 0.14
N LEU A 240 -35.74 -7.84 -1.16
CA LEU A 240 -36.51 -6.70 -1.66
C LEU A 240 -38.01 -6.75 -1.34
N LYS A 241 -38.58 -7.98 -1.25
CA LYS A 241 -40.02 -8.17 -1.01
C LYS A 241 -40.34 -8.30 0.47
N ALA A 242 -39.46 -8.88 1.26
CA ALA A 242 -39.74 -9.27 2.65
C ALA A 242 -39.72 -8.09 3.65
N TRP A 243 -39.00 -7.01 3.35
CA TRP A 243 -38.74 -5.94 4.31
C TRP A 243 -39.43 -4.63 3.94
N PRO A 244 -39.83 -3.84 4.96
CA PRO A 244 -40.40 -2.50 4.72
C PRO A 244 -39.33 -1.55 4.17
N THR A 245 -39.76 -0.54 3.44
CA THR A 245 -38.93 0.60 3.06
C THR A 245 -38.78 1.58 4.19
N PRO A 246 -37.67 2.35 4.25
CA PRO A 246 -37.56 3.48 5.19
C PRO A 246 -38.71 4.46 4.98
N PRO A 247 -39.15 5.16 6.05
CA PRO A 247 -40.15 6.20 5.92
C PRO A 247 -39.77 7.24 4.85
N GLY A 248 -40.68 7.51 3.90
CA GLY A 248 -40.45 8.44 2.81
C GLY A 248 -39.72 7.89 1.60
N PHE A 249 -39.33 6.62 1.58
CA PHE A 249 -38.64 6.00 0.44
C PHE A 249 -39.56 5.03 -0.31
N SER A 250 -39.54 5.11 -1.64
CA SER A 250 -40.27 4.18 -2.50
C SER A 250 -39.50 2.89 -2.67
N ARG A 251 -40.17 1.75 -2.72
CA ARG A 251 -39.59 0.46 -3.05
C ARG A 251 -38.95 0.46 -4.45
N ALA A 252 -39.51 1.21 -5.38
CA ALA A 252 -38.99 1.36 -6.73
C ALA A 252 -37.55 1.92 -6.75
N LEU A 253 -37.11 2.68 -5.75
CA LEU A 253 -35.69 3.12 -5.61
C LEU A 253 -34.75 1.92 -5.46
N PHE A 254 -35.10 0.97 -4.59
CA PHE A 254 -34.32 -0.23 -4.32
C PHE A 254 -34.35 -1.20 -5.51
N GLU A 255 -35.48 -1.31 -6.21
CA GLU A 255 -35.65 -2.11 -7.44
C GLU A 255 -34.79 -1.53 -8.57
N ASN A 256 -34.83 -0.22 -8.77
CA ASN A 256 -34.08 0.48 -9.81
C ASN A 256 -32.56 0.55 -9.52
N ALA A 257 -32.14 0.39 -8.28
CA ALA A 257 -30.73 0.23 -7.92
C ALA A 257 -30.12 -1.03 -8.52
N ARG A 258 -30.93 -2.06 -8.82
CA ARG A 258 -30.52 -3.33 -9.43
C ARG A 258 -29.42 -4.01 -8.63
N PHE A 259 -29.69 -4.21 -7.32
CA PHE A 259 -28.72 -4.89 -6.47
C PHE A 259 -28.37 -6.26 -7.02
N GLY A 260 -27.08 -6.53 -7.15
CA GLY A 260 -26.51 -7.80 -7.56
C GLY A 260 -25.47 -8.30 -6.58
N PRO A 261 -25.19 -9.62 -6.56
CA PRO A 261 -24.18 -10.21 -5.70
C PRO A 261 -22.78 -9.87 -6.21
N ASN A 262 -21.83 -9.72 -5.29
CA ASN A 262 -20.40 -9.60 -5.57
C ASN A 262 -19.57 -10.20 -4.45
N LEU A 263 -19.63 -11.52 -4.33
CA LEU A 263 -18.85 -12.25 -3.36
C LEU A 263 -17.39 -12.34 -3.85
N GLN A 264 -16.47 -12.11 -2.94
CA GLN A 264 -15.03 -12.20 -3.22
C GLN A 264 -14.34 -13.09 -2.17
N PRO A 265 -13.29 -13.85 -2.56
CA PRO A 265 -12.46 -14.52 -1.55
C PRO A 265 -11.99 -13.52 -0.49
N LEU A 266 -12.15 -13.86 0.78
CA LEU A 266 -11.83 -12.94 1.88
C LEU A 266 -10.36 -12.46 1.84
N LYS A 267 -9.46 -13.30 1.33
CA LYS A 267 -8.07 -12.95 1.10
C LYS A 267 -7.91 -11.78 0.14
N GLN A 268 -8.72 -11.73 -0.93
CA GLN A 268 -8.67 -10.62 -1.90
C GLN A 268 -9.07 -9.29 -1.25
N GLU A 269 -10.02 -9.32 -0.34
CA GLU A 269 -10.44 -8.15 0.44
C GLU A 269 -9.34 -7.65 1.38
N VAL A 270 -8.68 -8.57 2.11
CA VAL A 270 -7.57 -8.23 3.01
C VAL A 270 -6.36 -7.68 2.26
N VAL A 271 -6.05 -8.24 1.09
CA VAL A 271 -4.94 -7.80 0.24
C VAL A 271 -5.24 -6.48 -0.47
N GLY A 272 -6.49 -6.30 -0.93
CA GLY A 272 -6.90 -5.11 -1.70
C GLY A 272 -6.02 -4.88 -2.94
N ASP A 273 -5.82 -3.62 -3.30
CA ASP A 273 -5.07 -3.23 -4.52
C ASP A 273 -3.54 -3.32 -4.41
N ILE A 274 -3.00 -3.70 -3.23
CA ILE A 274 -1.54 -3.76 -3.07
C ILE A 274 -0.91 -4.89 -3.91
N GLY A 275 -1.72 -5.84 -4.35
CA GLY A 275 -1.28 -6.94 -5.19
C GLY A 275 -0.58 -6.48 -6.47
N SER A 276 -1.15 -5.50 -7.17
CA SER A 276 -0.57 -4.95 -8.40
C SER A 276 0.80 -4.29 -8.15
N VAL A 277 0.95 -3.57 -7.03
CA VAL A 277 2.21 -2.94 -6.62
C VAL A 277 3.28 -4.00 -6.37
N LEU A 278 2.96 -5.07 -5.63
CA LEU A 278 3.90 -6.14 -5.31
C LEU A 278 4.37 -6.89 -6.56
N TRP A 279 3.50 -7.13 -7.54
CA TRP A 279 3.88 -7.72 -8.82
C TRP A 279 4.82 -6.82 -9.63
N VAL A 280 4.57 -5.51 -9.67
CA VAL A 280 5.48 -4.54 -10.32
C VAL A 280 6.83 -4.53 -9.62
N LEU A 281 6.86 -4.54 -8.27
CA LEU A 281 8.08 -4.60 -7.49
C LEU A 281 8.86 -5.91 -7.73
N MET A 282 8.18 -7.07 -7.76
CA MET A 282 8.81 -8.35 -8.10
C MET A 282 9.46 -8.32 -9.49
N GLY A 283 8.74 -7.82 -10.49
CA GLY A 283 9.29 -7.65 -11.84
C GLY A 283 10.52 -6.73 -11.86
N THR A 284 10.43 -5.59 -11.16
CA THR A 284 11.50 -4.60 -11.05
C THR A 284 12.78 -5.20 -10.47
N ILE A 285 12.67 -5.93 -9.36
CA ILE A 285 13.84 -6.53 -8.70
C ILE A 285 14.36 -7.73 -9.48
N GLY A 286 13.50 -8.45 -10.20
CA GLY A 286 13.91 -9.45 -11.19
C GLY A 286 14.81 -8.86 -12.28
N LEU A 287 14.49 -7.65 -12.77
CA LEU A 287 15.37 -6.94 -13.73
C LEU A 287 16.72 -6.56 -13.10
N VAL A 288 16.73 -6.11 -11.83
CA VAL A 288 17.99 -5.85 -11.10
C VAL A 288 18.85 -7.10 -11.00
N LEU A 289 18.25 -8.26 -10.72
CA LEU A 289 18.97 -9.53 -10.69
C LEU A 289 19.57 -9.89 -12.06
N LEU A 290 18.82 -9.69 -13.15
CA LEU A 290 19.33 -9.92 -14.50
C LEU A 290 20.54 -9.03 -14.81
N ILE A 291 20.52 -7.75 -14.37
CA ILE A 291 21.67 -6.84 -14.47
C ILE A 291 22.84 -7.38 -13.64
N ALA A 292 22.59 -7.84 -12.41
CA ALA A 292 23.61 -8.43 -11.55
C ALA A 292 24.24 -9.69 -12.19
N CYS A 293 23.40 -10.58 -12.73
CA CYS A 293 23.83 -11.77 -13.44
C CYS A 293 24.70 -11.44 -14.67
N ALA A 294 24.29 -10.43 -15.45
CA ALA A 294 25.06 -9.99 -16.61
C ALA A 294 26.42 -9.38 -16.21
N ASN A 295 26.50 -8.64 -15.09
CA ASN A 295 27.76 -8.15 -14.53
C ASN A 295 28.71 -9.29 -14.14
N VAL A 296 28.19 -10.28 -13.41
CA VAL A 296 29.00 -11.43 -12.98
C VAL A 296 29.44 -12.28 -14.19
N ALA A 297 28.54 -12.48 -15.16
CA ALA A 297 28.90 -13.15 -16.42
C ALA A 297 30.06 -12.44 -17.13
N ASN A 298 29.99 -11.10 -17.20
CA ASN A 298 31.06 -10.31 -17.81
C ASN A 298 32.40 -10.44 -17.05
N LEU A 299 32.36 -10.41 -15.70
CA LEU A 299 33.53 -10.61 -14.85
C LEU A 299 34.14 -12.03 -15.03
N LEU A 300 33.29 -13.06 -15.14
CA LEU A 300 33.72 -14.44 -15.39
C LEU A 300 34.31 -14.59 -16.78
N LEU A 301 33.76 -13.92 -17.80
CA LEU A 301 34.34 -13.91 -19.14
C LEU A 301 35.76 -13.29 -19.16
N VAL A 302 35.96 -12.16 -18.45
CA VAL A 302 37.27 -11.52 -18.30
C VAL A 302 38.28 -12.50 -17.65
N ARG A 303 37.84 -13.18 -16.58
CA ARG A 303 38.69 -14.14 -15.86
C ARG A 303 39.01 -15.39 -16.69
N ALA A 304 38.05 -15.90 -17.45
CA ALA A 304 38.23 -17.05 -18.33
C ALA A 304 39.20 -16.74 -19.50
N ASP A 305 39.15 -15.51 -20.04
CA ASP A 305 40.10 -15.04 -21.05
C ASP A 305 41.55 -15.02 -20.54
N GLY A 306 41.79 -14.54 -19.31
CA GLY A 306 43.13 -14.56 -18.67
C GLY A 306 43.67 -15.95 -18.41
N ARG A 307 42.80 -16.99 -18.45
CA ARG A 307 43.18 -18.41 -18.24
C ARG A 307 43.07 -19.25 -19.50
N GLN A 308 42.95 -18.62 -20.67
CA GLN A 308 42.75 -19.34 -21.95
C GLN A 308 43.91 -20.30 -22.25
N GLN A 309 45.18 -19.90 -22.02
CA GLN A 309 46.34 -20.76 -22.21
C GLN A 309 46.29 -21.98 -21.27
N GLU A 310 45.99 -21.80 -20.00
CA GLU A 310 45.83 -22.90 -19.02
C GLU A 310 44.76 -23.90 -19.48
N LEU A 311 43.60 -23.40 -19.93
CA LEU A 311 42.49 -24.24 -20.42
C LEU A 311 42.88 -24.98 -21.71
N ALA A 312 43.61 -24.32 -22.63
CA ALA A 312 44.07 -24.91 -23.87
C ALA A 312 45.09 -26.04 -23.62
N VAL A 313 46.07 -25.83 -22.71
CA VAL A 313 47.02 -26.86 -22.30
C VAL A 313 46.32 -28.07 -21.69
N ARG A 314 45.32 -27.85 -20.84
CA ARG A 314 44.54 -28.96 -20.26
C ARG A 314 43.72 -29.72 -21.30
N ALA A 315 43.12 -29.02 -22.26
CA ALA A 315 42.42 -29.66 -23.37
C ALA A 315 43.38 -30.50 -24.23
N ALA A 316 44.63 -30.01 -24.48
CA ALA A 316 45.66 -30.73 -25.20
C ALA A 316 46.15 -31.99 -24.45
N LEU A 317 46.18 -31.93 -23.11
CA LEU A 317 46.49 -33.06 -22.23
C LEU A 317 45.34 -34.07 -22.06
N GLY A 318 44.24 -33.93 -22.83
CA GLY A 318 43.10 -34.87 -22.83
C GLY A 318 41.98 -34.57 -21.85
N ALA A 319 41.91 -33.35 -21.30
CA ALA A 319 40.73 -32.95 -20.52
C ALA A 319 39.53 -32.75 -21.46
N GLY A 320 38.54 -33.66 -21.37
CA GLY A 320 37.31 -33.59 -22.14
C GLY A 320 36.49 -32.33 -21.82
N TRP A 321 35.66 -31.87 -22.78
CA TRP A 321 34.76 -30.72 -22.71
C TRP A 321 33.94 -30.68 -21.41
N GLY A 322 33.36 -31.82 -21.01
CA GLY A 322 32.52 -31.88 -19.80
C GLY A 322 33.28 -31.61 -18.50
N ARG A 323 34.59 -31.89 -18.42
CA ARG A 323 35.41 -31.59 -17.25
C ARG A 323 35.67 -30.09 -17.11
N ILE A 324 35.97 -29.39 -18.22
CA ILE A 324 36.14 -27.93 -18.25
C ILE A 324 34.83 -27.23 -17.95
N ALA A 325 33.72 -27.65 -18.57
CA ALA A 325 32.39 -27.14 -18.34
C ALA A 325 31.99 -27.26 -16.85
N ARG A 326 32.20 -28.45 -16.27
CA ARG A 326 31.90 -28.69 -14.84
C ARG A 326 32.72 -27.79 -13.91
N GLU A 327 33.98 -27.53 -14.20
CA GLU A 327 34.85 -26.66 -13.39
C GLU A 327 34.34 -25.22 -13.41
N LEU A 328 34.00 -24.67 -14.59
CA LEU A 328 33.47 -23.33 -14.75
C LEU A 328 32.10 -23.19 -14.07
N LEU A 329 31.22 -24.20 -14.18
CA LEU A 329 29.92 -24.20 -13.52
C LEU A 329 30.03 -24.29 -11.99
N ILE A 330 30.94 -25.11 -11.45
CA ILE A 330 31.18 -25.19 -10.00
C ILE A 330 31.68 -23.84 -9.48
N GLU A 331 32.55 -23.14 -10.21
CA GLU A 331 33.04 -21.82 -9.82
C GLU A 331 31.88 -20.80 -9.77
N SER A 332 31.03 -20.73 -10.79
CA SER A 332 29.90 -19.80 -10.85
C SER A 332 28.81 -20.11 -9.81
N VAL A 333 28.46 -21.40 -9.64
CA VAL A 333 27.48 -21.83 -8.61
C VAL A 333 28.00 -21.57 -7.21
N THR A 334 29.30 -21.79 -6.94
CA THR A 334 29.89 -21.49 -5.62
C THR A 334 29.78 -19.99 -5.32
N LEU A 335 30.11 -19.11 -6.26
CA LEU A 335 29.99 -17.66 -6.11
C LEU A 335 28.53 -17.28 -5.84
N SER A 336 27.59 -17.87 -6.58
CA SER A 336 26.17 -17.57 -6.44
C SER A 336 25.57 -18.06 -5.12
N VAL A 337 25.97 -19.23 -4.63
CA VAL A 337 25.55 -19.76 -3.32
C VAL A 337 26.10 -18.91 -2.18
N VAL A 338 27.38 -18.52 -2.24
CA VAL A 338 27.99 -17.62 -1.25
C VAL A 338 27.31 -16.23 -1.29
N GLY A 339 27.09 -15.70 -2.49
CA GLY A 339 26.32 -14.46 -2.69
C GLY A 339 24.88 -14.58 -2.17
N GLY A 340 24.23 -15.73 -2.42
CA GLY A 340 22.90 -16.04 -1.93
C GLY A 340 22.82 -16.11 -0.40
N ALA A 341 23.79 -16.73 0.26
CA ALA A 341 23.85 -16.77 1.73
C ALA A 341 24.02 -15.37 2.35
N LEU A 342 24.91 -14.55 1.78
CA LEU A 342 25.05 -13.16 2.19
C LEU A 342 23.77 -12.34 1.86
N GLY A 343 23.17 -12.57 0.70
CA GLY A 343 21.91 -11.96 0.28
C GLY A 343 20.75 -12.29 1.23
N LEU A 344 20.69 -13.54 1.70
CA LEU A 344 19.70 -13.97 2.70
C LEU A 344 19.88 -13.24 4.03
N ALA A 345 21.11 -13.03 4.48
CA ALA A 345 21.40 -12.25 5.68
C ALA A 345 21.00 -10.78 5.52
N LEU A 346 21.28 -10.18 4.36
CA LEU A 346 20.83 -8.80 4.05
C LEU A 346 19.30 -8.70 4.00
N SER A 347 18.64 -9.67 3.37
CA SER A 347 17.17 -9.74 3.30
C SER A 347 16.55 -9.86 4.69
N TYR A 348 17.12 -10.67 5.59
CA TYR A 348 16.66 -10.78 6.98
C TYR A 348 16.74 -9.44 7.72
N GLY A 349 17.85 -8.71 7.58
CA GLY A 349 18.01 -7.38 8.15
C GLY A 349 17.00 -6.37 7.58
N ALA A 350 16.81 -6.38 6.25
CA ALA A 350 15.86 -5.51 5.57
C ALA A 350 14.40 -5.79 5.99
N LEU A 351 14.01 -7.07 6.11
CA LEU A 351 12.67 -7.44 6.55
C LEU A 351 12.42 -7.08 8.02
N LYS A 352 13.41 -7.27 8.91
CA LYS A 352 13.29 -6.79 10.30
C LYS A 352 13.10 -5.28 10.38
N LEU A 353 13.83 -4.51 9.56
CA LEU A 353 13.67 -3.07 9.48
C LEU A 353 12.29 -2.69 8.94
N LEU A 354 11.80 -3.40 7.91
CA LEU A 354 10.48 -3.21 7.34
C LEU A 354 9.39 -3.47 8.38
N VAL A 355 9.46 -4.55 9.13
CA VAL A 355 8.48 -4.86 10.19
C VAL A 355 8.50 -3.82 11.31
N ALA A 356 9.70 -3.29 11.65
CA ALA A 356 9.85 -2.32 12.73
C ALA A 356 9.48 -0.88 12.34
N LYS A 357 9.65 -0.49 11.07
CA LYS A 357 9.52 0.89 10.58
C LYS A 357 8.59 1.03 9.37
N GLY A 358 8.08 -0.08 8.86
CA GLY A 358 7.21 -0.09 7.68
C GLY A 358 5.85 0.54 7.94
N PRO A 359 5.15 0.90 6.86
CA PRO A 359 3.86 1.55 6.97
C PRO A 359 2.80 0.60 7.58
N PRO A 360 2.01 1.05 8.56
CA PRO A 360 0.95 0.23 9.18
C PRO A 360 -0.16 -0.15 8.19
N THR A 361 -0.24 0.54 7.05
CA THR A 361 -1.19 0.25 5.95
C THR A 361 -0.77 -0.95 5.09
N LEU A 362 0.44 -1.51 5.29
CA LEU A 362 0.86 -2.73 4.60
C LEU A 362 0.12 -3.93 5.22
N PRO A 363 -0.73 -4.64 4.46
CA PRO A 363 -1.45 -5.79 4.98
C PRO A 363 -0.49 -6.85 5.51
N ARG A 364 -0.84 -7.46 6.64
CA ARG A 364 -0.11 -8.58 7.24
C ARG A 364 1.36 -8.27 7.58
N LEU A 365 1.71 -7.01 7.85
CA LEU A 365 3.09 -6.56 8.13
C LEU A 365 3.77 -7.41 9.23
N ALA A 366 3.04 -7.78 10.27
CA ALA A 366 3.56 -8.59 11.39
C ALA A 366 3.86 -10.07 11.00
N GLU A 367 3.36 -10.54 9.87
CA GLU A 367 3.57 -11.91 9.38
C GLU A 367 4.72 -12.01 8.38
N ILE A 368 5.29 -10.87 7.96
CA ILE A 368 6.40 -10.81 7.00
C ILE A 368 7.68 -11.34 7.66
N GLY A 369 8.26 -12.37 7.07
CA GLY A 369 9.48 -12.99 7.55
C GLY A 369 10.08 -13.96 6.54
N ILE A 370 11.20 -14.55 6.91
CA ILE A 370 11.83 -15.61 6.11
C ILE A 370 11.27 -16.95 6.60
N ASP A 371 10.50 -17.58 5.78
CA ASP A 371 9.93 -18.90 5.98
C ASP A 371 10.60 -19.97 5.08
N PRO A 372 10.26 -21.26 5.17
CA PRO A 372 10.84 -22.31 4.34
C PRO A 372 10.65 -22.09 2.84
N LEU A 373 9.56 -21.44 2.39
CA LEU A 373 9.32 -21.16 0.98
C LEU A 373 10.26 -20.06 0.48
N ALA A 374 10.47 -19.02 1.28
CA ALA A 374 11.43 -17.95 0.99
C ALA A 374 12.88 -18.47 0.97
N LEU A 375 13.24 -19.41 1.86
CA LEU A 375 14.54 -20.10 1.82
C LEU A 375 14.70 -20.93 0.54
N GLY A 376 13.66 -21.69 0.17
CA GLY A 376 13.63 -22.45 -1.08
C GLY A 376 13.77 -21.56 -2.31
N PHE A 377 13.07 -20.42 -2.33
CA PHE A 377 13.18 -19.41 -3.38
C PHE A 377 14.60 -18.82 -3.46
N ALA A 378 15.22 -18.44 -2.32
CA ALA A 378 16.57 -17.90 -2.26
C ALA A 378 17.60 -18.92 -2.79
N LEU A 379 17.46 -20.19 -2.45
CA LEU A 379 18.30 -21.28 -2.96
C LEU A 379 18.10 -21.47 -4.47
N ALA A 380 16.85 -21.55 -4.92
CA ALA A 380 16.52 -21.73 -6.33
C ALA A 380 17.07 -20.60 -7.20
N ILE A 381 16.85 -19.34 -6.80
CA ILE A 381 17.33 -18.17 -7.52
C ILE A 381 18.87 -18.09 -7.53
N SER A 382 19.53 -18.51 -6.44
CA SER A 382 20.99 -18.62 -6.36
C SER A 382 21.53 -19.65 -7.35
N LEU A 383 20.94 -20.84 -7.38
CA LEU A 383 21.35 -21.90 -8.30
C LEU A 383 21.08 -21.50 -9.76
N LEU A 384 19.89 -20.96 -10.06
CA LEU A 384 19.53 -20.48 -11.41
C LEU A 384 20.46 -19.37 -11.89
N SER A 385 20.76 -18.39 -11.04
CA SER A 385 21.72 -17.34 -11.35
C SER A 385 23.10 -17.94 -11.64
N GLY A 386 23.60 -18.82 -10.76
CA GLY A 386 24.89 -19.49 -10.94
C GLY A 386 24.98 -20.29 -12.25
N LEU A 387 23.90 -20.95 -12.64
CA LEU A 387 23.83 -21.69 -13.91
C LEU A 387 23.74 -20.73 -15.11
N LEU A 388 22.86 -19.71 -15.07
CA LEU A 388 22.64 -18.77 -16.18
C LEU A 388 23.93 -18.04 -16.57
N PHE A 389 24.61 -17.41 -15.61
CA PHE A 389 25.84 -16.71 -15.95
C PHE A 389 27.08 -17.62 -16.07
N GLY A 390 27.07 -18.80 -15.44
CA GLY A 390 28.11 -19.83 -15.63
C GLY A 390 28.04 -20.51 -16.98
N LEU A 391 26.86 -20.61 -17.60
CA LEU A 391 26.70 -21.22 -18.91
C LEU A 391 27.38 -20.39 -20.04
N ILE A 392 27.41 -19.06 -19.90
CA ILE A 392 28.00 -18.16 -20.91
C ILE A 392 29.49 -18.46 -21.15
N PRO A 393 30.36 -18.50 -20.11
CA PRO A 393 31.76 -18.95 -20.31
C PRO A 393 31.86 -20.40 -20.80
N VAL A 394 31.00 -21.31 -20.34
CA VAL A 394 31.00 -22.71 -20.77
C VAL A 394 30.75 -22.82 -22.27
N LEU A 395 29.73 -22.19 -22.81
CA LEU A 395 29.41 -22.20 -24.23
C LEU A 395 30.55 -21.62 -25.07
N LYS A 396 31.29 -20.66 -24.51
CA LYS A 396 32.39 -19.99 -25.22
C LYS A 396 33.73 -20.73 -25.14
N TYR A 397 34.09 -21.29 -23.99
CA TYR A 397 35.42 -21.81 -23.72
C TYR A 397 35.50 -23.34 -23.58
N ALA A 398 34.39 -24.06 -23.51
CA ALA A 398 34.36 -25.52 -23.41
C ALA A 398 34.11 -26.21 -24.76
N GLY A 399 33.94 -25.47 -25.89
CA GLY A 399 33.67 -26.04 -27.21
C GLY A 399 34.92 -26.57 -27.95
N PRO A 400 34.75 -27.34 -29.06
CA PRO A 400 35.84 -27.99 -29.80
C PRO A 400 36.86 -27.03 -30.47
N GLN A 401 36.59 -25.73 -30.48
CA GLN A 401 37.45 -24.68 -31.05
C GLN A 401 38.72 -24.39 -30.22
N LEU A 402 38.85 -24.96 -28.99
CA LEU A 402 40.06 -24.79 -28.13
C LEU A 402 41.33 -25.39 -28.76
N SER A 403 41.21 -26.48 -29.51
CA SER A 403 42.35 -27.11 -30.19
C SER A 403 42.94 -26.27 -31.34
N GLY A 404 42.16 -25.35 -31.89
CA GLY A 404 42.61 -24.37 -32.87
C GLY A 404 43.51 -23.26 -32.32
N ALA A 405 43.37 -22.95 -31.01
CA ALA A 405 44.15 -21.89 -30.33
C ALA A 405 45.66 -22.25 -30.19
N LEU A 406 45.98 -23.54 -30.17
CA LEU A 406 47.38 -24.02 -30.10
C LEU A 406 48.06 -24.08 -31.46
N ARG A 407 47.31 -24.12 -32.56
CA ARG A 407 47.85 -24.21 -33.93
C ARG A 407 48.02 -22.87 -34.66
N GLY A 408 47.52 -21.78 -34.07
CA GLY A 408 47.36 -20.48 -34.76
C GLY A 408 48.38 -19.43 -34.34
N GLY A 409 49.63 -19.62 -34.63
CA GLY A 409 50.56 -18.50 -34.75
C GLY A 409 50.17 -17.68 -36.00
N GLY A 410 49.33 -16.63 -35.85
CA GLY A 410 49.34 -15.58 -36.85
C GLY A 410 48.06 -15.18 -37.61
N ARG A 411 46.84 -15.66 -37.32
CA ARG A 411 45.61 -15.17 -38.01
C ARG A 411 44.38 -15.11 -37.08
N THR A 412 44.32 -14.09 -36.20
CA THR A 412 43.34 -14.01 -35.11
C THR A 412 42.34 -12.84 -35.21
N LEU A 413 42.16 -12.23 -36.38
CA LEU A 413 41.22 -11.07 -36.53
C LEU A 413 39.72 -11.42 -36.43
N SER A 414 39.33 -12.65 -36.82
CA SER A 414 37.92 -13.09 -36.75
C SER A 414 37.50 -13.52 -35.33
N GLN A 415 38.38 -14.20 -34.57
CA GLN A 415 38.11 -14.63 -33.18
C GLN A 415 38.02 -13.46 -32.22
N SER A 416 38.73 -12.36 -32.45
CA SER A 416 38.67 -11.15 -31.63
C SER A 416 37.30 -10.44 -31.74
N ARG A 417 36.68 -10.44 -32.92
CA ARG A 417 35.38 -9.81 -33.17
C ARG A 417 34.21 -10.51 -32.44
N GLU A 418 34.18 -11.83 -32.41
CA GLU A 418 33.15 -12.59 -31.71
C GLU A 418 33.24 -12.45 -30.18
N ARG A 419 34.46 -12.35 -29.66
CA ARG A 419 34.71 -12.11 -28.23
C ARG A 419 34.15 -10.76 -27.74
N HIS A 420 34.35 -9.71 -28.52
CA HIS A 420 33.83 -8.38 -28.22
C HIS A 420 32.30 -8.30 -28.32
N ARG A 421 31.68 -9.07 -29.25
CA ARG A 421 30.21 -9.06 -29.44
C ARG A 421 29.48 -9.55 -28.20
N ALA A 422 29.84 -10.68 -27.62
CA ALA A 422 29.11 -11.22 -26.42
C ALA A 422 29.13 -10.26 -25.23
N ARG A 423 30.29 -9.60 -24.97
CA ARG A 423 30.37 -8.61 -23.88
C ARG A 423 29.61 -7.34 -24.18
N ASN A 424 29.73 -6.84 -25.40
CA ASN A 424 28.99 -5.67 -25.84
C ASN A 424 27.48 -5.91 -25.74
N THR A 425 27.00 -7.10 -26.11
CA THR A 425 25.56 -7.47 -25.94
C THR A 425 25.13 -7.48 -24.49
N LEU A 426 25.96 -8.04 -23.58
CA LEU A 426 25.65 -8.00 -22.14
C LEU A 426 25.58 -6.55 -21.61
N VAL A 427 26.51 -5.67 -22.00
CA VAL A 427 26.48 -4.26 -21.60
C VAL A 427 25.27 -3.54 -22.18
N VAL A 428 24.95 -3.75 -23.45
CA VAL A 428 23.77 -3.18 -24.11
C VAL A 428 22.48 -3.63 -23.37
N ALA A 429 22.38 -4.92 -23.05
CA ALA A 429 21.24 -5.44 -22.27
C ALA A 429 21.15 -4.81 -20.86
N GLN A 430 22.29 -4.70 -20.14
CA GLN A 430 22.35 -4.06 -18.82
C GLN A 430 21.92 -2.60 -18.86
N VAL A 431 22.44 -1.85 -19.84
CA VAL A 431 22.10 -0.44 -20.04
C VAL A 431 20.60 -0.30 -20.36
N GLY A 432 20.07 -1.16 -21.22
CA GLY A 432 18.64 -1.17 -21.56
C GLY A 432 17.76 -1.46 -20.35
N LEU A 433 18.08 -2.49 -19.56
CA LEU A 433 17.37 -2.84 -18.34
C LEU A 433 17.47 -1.73 -17.27
N ALA A 434 18.68 -1.15 -17.09
CA ALA A 434 18.88 -0.05 -16.17
C ALA A 434 18.04 1.19 -16.55
N LEU A 435 17.93 1.48 -17.86
CA LEU A 435 17.11 2.58 -18.34
C LEU A 435 15.62 2.35 -18.05
N VAL A 436 15.10 1.14 -18.27
CA VAL A 436 13.70 0.80 -17.90
C VAL A 436 13.44 1.10 -16.44
N LEU A 437 14.35 0.68 -15.55
CA LEU A 437 14.22 0.90 -14.11
C LEU A 437 14.33 2.39 -13.73
N LEU A 438 15.23 3.13 -14.36
CA LEU A 438 15.37 4.57 -14.14
C LEU A 438 14.16 5.35 -14.64
N VAL A 439 13.57 4.98 -15.78
CA VAL A 439 12.33 5.58 -16.29
C VAL A 439 11.19 5.29 -15.32
N GLY A 440 11.03 4.04 -14.86
CA GLY A 440 10.02 3.68 -13.85
C GLY A 440 10.16 4.49 -12.56
N SER A 441 11.40 4.62 -12.05
CA SER A 441 11.71 5.44 -10.87
C SER A 441 11.41 6.93 -11.12
N GLY A 442 11.75 7.45 -12.30
CA GLY A 442 11.48 8.83 -12.70
C GLY A 442 9.98 9.14 -12.77
N LEU A 443 9.18 8.22 -13.33
CA LEU A 443 7.72 8.34 -13.35
C LEU A 443 7.12 8.37 -11.94
N MET A 444 7.63 7.55 -11.02
CA MET A 444 7.16 7.55 -9.63
C MET A 444 7.57 8.82 -8.88
N ILE A 445 8.77 9.37 -9.14
CA ILE A 445 9.18 10.67 -8.60
C ILE A 445 8.22 11.77 -9.07
N ARG A 446 7.90 11.79 -10.36
CA ARG A 446 6.95 12.75 -10.94
C ARG A 446 5.54 12.57 -10.38
N THR A 447 5.07 11.34 -10.23
CA THR A 447 3.80 11.01 -9.58
C THR A 447 3.76 11.55 -8.15
N PHE A 448 4.80 11.33 -7.36
CA PHE A 448 4.87 11.82 -5.99
C PHE A 448 4.91 13.35 -5.91
N GLN A 449 5.64 14.01 -6.83
CA GLN A 449 5.64 15.47 -6.94
C GLN A 449 4.25 16.00 -7.32
N ALA A 450 3.56 15.34 -8.25
CA ALA A 450 2.20 15.71 -8.65
C ALA A 450 1.23 15.59 -7.46
N LEU A 451 1.31 14.49 -6.67
CA LEU A 451 0.51 14.30 -5.47
C LEU A 451 0.76 15.37 -4.41
N ARG A 452 2.02 15.74 -4.17
CA ARG A 452 2.37 16.81 -3.21
C ARG A 452 1.87 18.18 -3.62
N ASN A 453 1.66 18.40 -4.90
CA ASN A 453 1.16 19.66 -5.44
C ASN A 453 -0.38 19.73 -5.52
N VAL A 454 -1.09 18.62 -5.19
CA VAL A 454 -2.54 18.64 -5.07
C VAL A 454 -2.93 19.55 -3.92
N GLN A 455 -3.86 20.46 -4.17
CA GLN A 455 -4.50 21.23 -3.12
C GLN A 455 -5.57 20.36 -2.46
N PRO A 456 -5.37 19.90 -1.22
CA PRO A 456 -6.26 18.92 -0.60
C PRO A 456 -7.61 19.52 -0.17
N GLY A 457 -7.80 20.84 -0.29
CA GLY A 457 -9.01 21.57 0.10
C GLY A 457 -9.00 22.04 1.56
N PHE A 458 -7.88 21.88 2.25
CA PHE A 458 -7.60 22.42 3.59
C PHE A 458 -6.19 23.01 3.63
N THR A 459 -5.91 23.88 4.61
CA THR A 459 -4.63 24.58 4.71
C THR A 459 -3.93 24.33 6.03
N ARG A 460 -2.59 24.28 6.00
CA ARG A 460 -1.72 24.11 7.18
C ARG A 460 -2.16 22.92 8.05
N PRO A 461 -2.15 21.67 7.50
CA PRO A 461 -2.57 20.47 8.21
C PRO A 461 -1.77 20.20 9.48
N GLU A 462 -0.54 20.68 9.57
CA GLU A 462 0.35 20.62 10.73
C GLU A 462 -0.17 21.44 11.93
N GLU A 463 -1.05 22.41 11.72
CA GLU A 463 -1.63 23.24 12.76
C GLU A 463 -2.99 22.70 13.24
N VAL A 464 -3.50 21.62 12.67
CA VAL A 464 -4.84 21.10 13.00
C VAL A 464 -4.72 19.79 13.80
N GLN A 465 -5.13 19.87 15.07
CA GLN A 465 -5.23 18.71 15.97
C GLN A 465 -6.64 18.15 15.97
N LEU A 466 -6.76 16.84 15.87
CA LEU A 466 -8.00 16.08 16.02
C LEU A 466 -8.00 15.34 17.36
N LEU A 467 -9.10 15.46 18.10
CA LEU A 467 -9.36 14.76 19.34
C LEU A 467 -10.80 14.20 19.27
N HIS A 468 -10.95 12.89 19.23
CA HIS A 468 -12.27 12.27 19.18
C HIS A 468 -12.84 12.04 20.56
N ILE A 469 -14.16 12.21 20.64
CA ILE A 469 -14.97 11.83 21.80
C ILE A 469 -16.20 11.05 21.34
N THR A 470 -16.78 10.34 22.28
CA THR A 470 -18.12 9.74 22.16
C THR A 470 -18.92 10.07 23.39
N ILE A 471 -20.13 10.63 23.23
CA ILE A 471 -21.08 10.86 24.31
C ILE A 471 -22.18 9.78 24.24
N PRO A 472 -22.09 8.72 25.06
CA PRO A 472 -23.04 7.60 24.99
C PRO A 472 -24.47 8.07 25.30
N GLU A 473 -25.46 7.52 24.60
CA GLU A 473 -26.86 7.83 24.83
C GLU A 473 -27.31 7.47 26.25
N GLY A 474 -26.72 6.40 26.82
CA GLY A 474 -26.96 6.04 28.22
C GLY A 474 -26.42 7.05 29.23
N HIS A 475 -25.48 7.91 28.83
CA HIS A 475 -24.89 8.95 29.68
C HIS A 475 -25.67 10.28 29.58
N VAL A 476 -25.95 10.74 28.37
CA VAL A 476 -26.75 11.95 28.09
C VAL A 476 -27.81 11.59 27.05
N LYS A 477 -29.10 11.60 27.43
CA LYS A 477 -30.19 11.21 26.51
C LYS A 477 -30.62 12.35 25.60
N ASP A 478 -30.70 13.55 26.14
CA ASP A 478 -31.26 14.72 25.47
C ASP A 478 -30.27 15.30 24.43
N ALA A 479 -30.74 15.53 23.20
CA ALA A 479 -29.91 16.03 22.10
C ALA A 479 -29.40 17.48 22.33
N GLU A 480 -30.20 18.33 22.97
CA GLU A 480 -29.77 19.71 23.27
C GLU A 480 -28.68 19.73 24.34
N GLN A 481 -28.84 18.87 25.38
CA GLN A 481 -27.79 18.73 26.41
C GLN A 481 -26.45 18.24 25.80
N VAL A 482 -26.48 17.33 24.82
CA VAL A 482 -25.25 16.89 24.08
C VAL A 482 -24.63 18.10 23.40
N MET A 483 -25.39 18.89 22.66
CA MET A 483 -24.88 20.06 21.95
C MET A 483 -24.31 21.12 22.90
N HIS A 484 -24.98 21.36 24.04
CA HIS A 484 -24.48 22.27 25.08
C HIS A 484 -23.16 21.77 25.68
N MET A 485 -23.05 20.45 25.92
CA MET A 485 -21.81 19.84 26.41
C MET A 485 -20.66 19.97 25.40
N GLU A 486 -20.90 19.68 24.12
CA GLU A 486 -19.91 19.85 23.05
C GLU A 486 -19.47 21.32 22.94
N ASN A 487 -20.41 22.26 23.00
CA ASN A 487 -20.10 23.70 22.97
C ASN A 487 -19.25 24.13 24.19
N ALA A 488 -19.60 23.68 25.39
CA ALA A 488 -18.81 23.97 26.59
C ALA A 488 -17.38 23.43 26.49
N MET A 489 -17.20 22.25 25.92
CA MET A 489 -15.87 21.70 25.65
C MET A 489 -15.12 22.56 24.63
N MET A 490 -15.76 22.99 23.54
CA MET A 490 -15.14 23.87 22.53
C MET A 490 -14.70 25.19 23.13
N GLU A 491 -15.50 25.80 24.01
CA GLU A 491 -15.15 27.05 24.73
C GLU A 491 -13.90 26.84 25.61
N LYS A 492 -13.84 25.72 26.37
CA LYS A 492 -12.65 25.39 27.19
C LYS A 492 -11.42 25.14 26.34
N LEU A 493 -11.55 24.45 25.18
CA LEU A 493 -10.45 24.22 24.25
C LEU A 493 -9.99 25.54 23.59
N ALA A 494 -10.93 26.43 23.23
CA ALA A 494 -10.62 27.73 22.65
C ALA A 494 -9.90 28.66 23.63
N ALA A 495 -10.06 28.49 24.94
CA ALA A 495 -9.38 29.25 25.97
C ALA A 495 -7.92 28.84 26.19
N ILE A 496 -7.45 27.74 25.60
CA ILE A 496 -6.06 27.27 25.71
C ILE A 496 -5.15 28.23 24.91
N PRO A 497 -4.04 28.74 25.51
CA PRO A 497 -3.12 29.61 24.81
C PRO A 497 -2.55 29.01 23.51
N GLY A 498 -2.61 29.78 22.42
CA GLY A 498 -2.14 29.33 21.10
C GLY A 498 -3.21 28.64 20.24
N VAL A 499 -4.42 28.45 20.77
CA VAL A 499 -5.58 28.00 19.97
C VAL A 499 -6.21 29.18 19.26
N THR A 500 -6.40 29.06 17.95
CA THR A 500 -6.99 30.12 17.10
C THR A 500 -8.41 29.80 16.66
N SER A 501 -8.79 28.52 16.60
CA SER A 501 -10.14 28.08 16.24
C SER A 501 -10.40 26.67 16.75
N VAL A 502 -11.65 26.40 17.16
CA VAL A 502 -12.14 25.08 17.56
C VAL A 502 -13.49 24.85 16.91
N ALA A 503 -13.70 23.65 16.41
CA ALA A 503 -15.01 23.19 15.92
C ALA A 503 -15.19 21.70 16.22
N PHE A 504 -16.41 21.20 16.15
CA PHE A 504 -16.74 19.80 16.28
C PHE A 504 -17.38 19.29 14.98
N ALA A 505 -17.04 18.06 14.57
CA ALA A 505 -17.63 17.40 13.42
C ALA A 505 -17.65 15.88 13.62
N ASN A 506 -18.53 15.18 12.89
CA ASN A 506 -18.50 13.71 12.91
C ASN A 506 -17.16 13.12 12.44
N SER A 507 -16.41 13.87 11.61
CA SER A 507 -15.03 13.52 11.19
C SER A 507 -14.25 14.74 10.73
N GLY A 508 -12.94 14.71 10.87
CA GLY A 508 -12.03 15.66 10.26
C GLY A 508 -11.75 15.36 8.76
N PRO A 509 -11.00 16.23 8.08
CA PRO A 509 -10.51 15.93 6.74
C PRO A 509 -9.66 14.64 6.70
N LEU A 510 -9.77 13.86 5.63
CA LEU A 510 -9.03 12.61 5.39
C LEU A 510 -9.36 11.45 6.35
N GLU A 511 -10.37 11.55 7.19
CA GLU A 511 -10.72 10.45 8.11
C GLU A 511 -11.66 9.41 7.48
N GLY A 512 -12.44 9.78 6.45
CA GLY A 512 -13.30 8.85 5.72
C GLY A 512 -14.58 8.42 6.43
N PHE A 513 -14.82 8.83 7.68
CA PHE A 513 -16.01 8.47 8.46
C PHE A 513 -17.25 9.31 8.08
N ASN A 514 -17.59 9.31 6.79
CA ASN A 514 -18.70 10.12 6.29
C ASN A 514 -19.77 9.23 5.66
N PRO A 515 -21.03 9.28 6.14
CA PRO A 515 -22.11 8.58 5.48
C PRO A 515 -22.36 9.17 4.09
N SER A 516 -22.87 8.33 3.20
CA SER A 516 -23.29 8.73 1.86
C SER A 516 -24.76 8.38 1.71
N ASP A 517 -25.56 9.34 1.23
CA ASP A 517 -26.96 9.13 0.97
C ASP A 517 -27.42 9.90 -0.27
N ILE A 518 -28.64 9.63 -0.74
CA ILE A 518 -29.23 10.33 -1.87
C ILE A 518 -29.59 11.76 -1.48
N LEU A 519 -29.56 12.65 -2.47
CA LEU A 519 -29.86 14.06 -2.26
C LEU A 519 -30.91 14.56 -3.25
N TYR A 520 -32.06 14.97 -2.76
CA TYR A 520 -33.11 15.64 -3.53
C TYR A 520 -32.84 17.14 -3.59
N ALA A 521 -33.11 17.78 -4.72
CA ALA A 521 -33.17 19.23 -4.87
C ALA A 521 -34.59 19.64 -5.26
N GLN A 522 -35.11 20.71 -4.63
CA GLN A 522 -36.50 21.13 -4.77
C GLN A 522 -36.85 21.58 -6.21
N ASP A 523 -35.86 22.15 -6.90
CA ASP A 523 -35.99 22.65 -8.28
C ASP A 523 -35.76 21.58 -9.34
N LYS A 524 -35.61 20.32 -8.94
CA LYS A 524 -35.44 19.18 -9.85
C LYS A 524 -36.60 18.21 -9.73
N ASN A 525 -37.08 17.73 -10.87
CA ASN A 525 -38.09 16.67 -10.91
C ASN A 525 -37.44 15.32 -10.95
N TYR A 526 -37.79 14.44 -10.05
CA TYR A 526 -37.35 13.04 -10.01
C TYR A 526 -38.55 12.14 -10.35
N ALA A 527 -38.41 11.30 -11.36
CA ALA A 527 -39.43 10.31 -11.69
C ALA A 527 -39.61 9.30 -10.54
N VAL A 528 -40.77 8.64 -10.48
CA VAL A 528 -40.99 7.60 -9.46
C VAL A 528 -39.96 6.48 -9.61
N GLY A 529 -39.18 6.26 -8.57
CA GLY A 529 -38.08 5.28 -8.56
C GLY A 529 -36.77 5.76 -9.20
N GLU A 530 -36.71 7.01 -9.70
CA GLU A 530 -35.43 7.61 -10.08
C GLU A 530 -34.56 7.79 -8.82
N ILE A 531 -33.32 7.36 -8.90
CA ILE A 531 -32.37 7.48 -7.78
C ILE A 531 -31.66 8.83 -7.89
N PRO A 532 -31.87 9.75 -6.93
CA PRO A 532 -31.14 11.01 -6.87
C PRO A 532 -29.63 10.77 -6.70
N PRO A 533 -28.79 11.77 -7.03
CA PRO A 533 -27.36 11.62 -6.89
C PRO A 533 -26.95 11.36 -5.44
N LEU A 534 -26.03 10.43 -5.22
CA LEU A 534 -25.41 10.19 -3.91
C LEU A 534 -24.44 11.32 -3.57
N ARG A 535 -24.50 11.78 -2.31
CA ARG A 535 -23.57 12.78 -1.76
C ARG A 535 -23.02 12.30 -0.42
N ARG A 536 -21.79 12.69 -0.12
CA ARG A 536 -21.24 12.50 1.22
C ARG A 536 -21.79 13.55 2.17
N PHE A 537 -22.09 13.14 3.38
CA PHE A 537 -22.62 14.00 4.43
C PHE A 537 -21.59 14.19 5.53
N ARG A 538 -21.41 15.44 5.94
CA ARG A 538 -20.62 15.79 7.12
C ARG A 538 -21.45 16.71 8.00
N PHE A 539 -21.47 16.41 9.29
CA PHE A 539 -22.18 17.17 10.29
C PHE A 539 -21.18 18.02 11.05
N VAL A 540 -21.39 19.33 11.07
CA VAL A 540 -20.39 20.28 11.56
C VAL A 540 -21.00 21.36 12.45
N THR A 541 -20.22 21.87 13.40
CA THR A 541 -20.52 23.08 14.15
C THR A 541 -20.02 24.32 13.41
N PRO A 542 -20.52 25.54 13.77
CA PRO A 542 -19.97 26.78 13.30
C PRO A 542 -18.46 26.88 13.48
N GLY A 543 -17.76 27.49 12.52
CA GLY A 543 -16.30 27.61 12.55
C GLY A 543 -15.53 26.40 12.02
N PHE A 544 -16.20 25.33 11.60
CA PHE A 544 -15.54 24.12 11.09
C PHE A 544 -14.64 24.43 9.89
N PHE A 545 -15.11 25.18 8.92
CA PHE A 545 -14.34 25.48 7.70
C PHE A 545 -13.10 26.33 8.01
N HIS A 546 -13.20 27.24 8.99
CA HIS A 546 -12.07 28.01 9.46
C HIS A 546 -11.06 27.12 10.21
N ALA A 547 -11.50 26.24 11.09
CA ALA A 547 -10.64 25.30 11.81
C ALA A 547 -9.96 24.32 10.84
N ALA A 548 -10.66 23.79 9.86
CA ALA A 548 -10.11 22.92 8.81
C ALA A 548 -9.23 23.68 7.81
N GLY A 549 -9.41 24.99 7.64
CA GLY A 549 -8.75 25.80 6.62
C GLY A 549 -9.33 25.58 5.22
N THR A 550 -10.63 25.25 5.16
CA THR A 550 -11.38 25.12 3.90
C THR A 550 -11.98 26.45 3.51
N ALA A 551 -11.77 26.88 2.27
CA ALA A 551 -12.21 28.18 1.80
C ALA A 551 -13.75 28.25 1.65
N LEU A 552 -14.38 29.32 2.16
CA LEU A 552 -15.73 29.68 1.81
C LEU A 552 -15.73 30.39 0.45
N ILE A 553 -16.42 29.80 -0.54
CA ILE A 553 -16.45 30.27 -1.93
C ILE A 553 -17.59 31.27 -2.16
N ALA A 554 -18.75 31.01 -1.57
CA ALA A 554 -19.92 31.88 -1.68
C ALA A 554 -20.84 31.72 -0.47
N GLY A 555 -21.61 32.74 -0.15
CA GLY A 555 -22.57 32.72 0.94
C GLY A 555 -21.92 32.88 2.32
N ARG A 556 -22.40 32.15 3.34
CA ARG A 556 -21.94 32.24 4.74
C ARG A 556 -21.74 30.86 5.36
N ASP A 557 -20.98 30.81 6.47
CA ASP A 557 -20.88 29.65 7.36
C ASP A 557 -22.15 29.52 8.23
N PHE A 558 -22.30 28.37 8.90
CA PHE A 558 -23.30 28.19 9.95
C PHE A 558 -23.04 29.13 11.11
N THR A 559 -24.13 29.46 11.82
CA THR A 559 -24.09 30.22 13.08
C THR A 559 -24.64 29.38 14.22
N TRP A 560 -24.29 29.70 15.45
CA TRP A 560 -24.87 29.03 16.62
C TRP A 560 -26.39 29.16 16.68
N THR A 561 -26.92 30.29 16.16
CA THR A 561 -28.38 30.48 16.01
C THR A 561 -28.99 29.45 15.07
N ASP A 562 -28.34 29.11 13.95
CA ASP A 562 -28.83 28.09 13.04
C ASP A 562 -28.94 26.71 13.74
N LEU A 563 -28.02 26.37 14.66
CA LEU A 563 -28.04 25.11 15.40
C LEU A 563 -29.10 25.11 16.51
N TYR A 564 -29.07 26.11 17.40
CA TYR A 564 -29.98 26.12 18.56
C TYR A 564 -31.47 26.35 18.18
N GLU A 565 -31.73 27.17 17.14
CA GLU A 565 -33.07 27.33 16.58
C GLU A 565 -33.42 26.20 15.59
N LYS A 566 -32.49 25.28 15.33
CA LYS A 566 -32.66 24.14 14.40
C LYS A 566 -33.16 24.60 13.03
N ARG A 567 -32.55 25.69 12.50
CA ARG A 567 -32.89 26.25 11.19
C ARG A 567 -32.60 25.24 10.07
N ASP A 568 -33.49 25.18 9.09
CA ASP A 568 -33.36 24.30 7.93
C ASP A 568 -32.36 24.88 6.91
N VAL A 569 -31.07 24.70 7.19
CA VAL A 569 -29.96 25.21 6.37
C VAL A 569 -28.96 24.09 6.03
N ALA A 570 -28.23 24.31 4.96
CA ALA A 570 -27.16 23.40 4.49
C ALA A 570 -26.00 24.19 3.84
N ILE A 571 -24.83 23.57 3.77
CA ILE A 571 -23.70 24.07 3.01
C ILE A 571 -23.24 22.96 2.06
N VAL A 572 -22.83 23.29 0.84
CA VAL A 572 -22.39 22.29 -0.14
C VAL A 572 -20.97 22.56 -0.63
N SER A 573 -20.29 21.53 -1.10
CA SER A 573 -18.99 21.67 -1.76
C SER A 573 -19.14 22.27 -3.16
N GLN A 574 -18.08 22.87 -3.67
CA GLN A 574 -18.06 23.54 -4.98
C GLN A 574 -18.42 22.58 -6.13
N ASN A 575 -17.93 21.33 -6.08
CA ASN A 575 -18.25 20.30 -7.07
C ASN A 575 -19.74 19.90 -7.00
N THR A 576 -20.34 19.79 -5.82
CA THR A 576 -21.79 19.56 -5.67
C THR A 576 -22.57 20.71 -6.29
N ALA A 577 -22.20 21.96 -6.01
CA ALA A 577 -22.86 23.14 -6.56
C ALA A 577 -22.72 23.20 -8.10
N LYS A 578 -21.52 22.94 -8.64
CA LYS A 578 -21.29 22.93 -10.08
C LYS A 578 -22.04 21.82 -10.80
N GLU A 579 -22.05 20.61 -10.25
CA GLU A 579 -22.75 19.46 -10.84
C GLU A 579 -24.26 19.65 -10.86
N MET A 580 -24.83 20.20 -9.78
CA MET A 580 -26.27 20.33 -9.67
C MET A 580 -26.83 21.63 -10.29
N TRP A 581 -26.11 22.76 -10.23
CA TRP A 581 -26.60 24.07 -10.64
C TRP A 581 -25.65 24.87 -11.53
N GLY A 582 -24.52 24.28 -11.97
CA GLY A 582 -23.60 24.89 -12.92
C GLY A 582 -22.57 25.85 -12.29
N SER A 583 -22.89 26.54 -11.17
CA SER A 583 -21.95 27.42 -10.48
C SER A 583 -22.18 27.47 -8.98
N PRO A 584 -21.16 27.88 -8.18
CA PRO A 584 -21.31 28.07 -6.73
C PRO A 584 -22.41 29.07 -6.34
N THR A 585 -22.48 30.20 -7.01
CA THR A 585 -23.45 31.26 -6.71
C THR A 585 -24.89 30.86 -7.04
N SER A 586 -25.08 30.03 -8.08
CA SER A 586 -26.42 29.54 -8.49
C SER A 586 -26.99 28.51 -7.49
N ALA A 587 -26.15 27.94 -6.63
CA ALA A 587 -26.60 27.02 -5.59
C ALA A 587 -27.18 27.72 -4.33
N LEU A 588 -26.78 28.96 -4.09
CA LEU A 588 -27.29 29.74 -2.93
C LEU A 588 -28.79 29.94 -3.03
N GLY A 589 -29.50 29.77 -1.90
CA GLY A 589 -30.95 29.85 -1.79
C GLY A 589 -31.71 28.65 -2.39
N LYS A 590 -31.03 27.69 -3.05
CA LYS A 590 -31.65 26.44 -3.45
C LYS A 590 -31.91 25.57 -2.25
N ARG A 591 -32.90 24.68 -2.33
CA ARG A 591 -33.32 23.83 -1.23
C ARG A 591 -33.06 22.36 -1.56
N ILE A 592 -32.52 21.64 -0.56
CA ILE A 592 -32.17 20.23 -0.65
C ILE A 592 -32.71 19.46 0.55
N ARG A 593 -32.89 18.14 0.42
CA ARG A 593 -33.21 17.21 1.50
C ARG A 593 -32.69 15.81 1.19
N GLU A 594 -32.48 14.98 2.22
CA GLU A 594 -32.00 13.61 2.12
C GLU A 594 -33.14 12.59 1.95
N GLY A 595 -34.33 12.86 2.50
CA GLY A 595 -35.50 11.98 2.45
C GLY A 595 -36.75 12.73 2.01
N MET A 596 -37.76 12.00 1.51
CA MET A 596 -39.01 12.62 1.05
C MET A 596 -39.81 13.27 2.19
N ASN A 597 -39.65 12.77 3.43
CA ASN A 597 -40.33 13.27 4.63
C ASN A 597 -39.51 14.28 5.42
N ASP A 598 -38.28 14.57 4.98
CA ASP A 598 -37.38 15.51 5.64
C ASP A 598 -37.66 16.95 5.19
N PRO A 599 -37.38 17.94 6.04
CA PRO A 599 -37.62 19.34 5.70
C PRO A 599 -36.68 19.78 4.56
N TRP A 600 -37.16 20.71 3.73
CA TRP A 600 -36.34 21.35 2.71
C TRP A 600 -35.37 22.34 3.37
N ARG A 601 -34.08 22.13 3.24
CA ARG A 601 -33.02 22.95 3.82
C ARG A 601 -32.41 23.86 2.77
N GLU A 602 -32.28 25.12 3.08
CA GLU A 602 -31.74 26.16 2.19
C GLU A 602 -30.21 26.09 2.17
N ILE A 603 -29.62 26.15 1.00
CA ILE A 603 -28.15 26.24 0.83
C ILE A 603 -27.73 27.68 1.11
N VAL A 604 -27.12 27.89 2.28
CA VAL A 604 -26.64 29.20 2.75
C VAL A 604 -25.18 29.48 2.43
N GLY A 605 -24.41 28.46 2.06
CA GLY A 605 -23.00 28.58 1.75
C GLY A 605 -22.49 27.51 0.78
N VAL A 606 -21.40 27.86 0.08
CA VAL A 606 -20.64 26.94 -0.78
C VAL A 606 -19.17 27.02 -0.40
N VAL A 607 -18.56 25.89 -0.14
CA VAL A 607 -17.16 25.75 0.30
C VAL A 607 -16.31 25.03 -0.75
N GLY A 608 -14.99 25.15 -0.62
CA GLY A 608 -14.03 24.44 -1.48
C GLY A 608 -14.16 22.93 -1.38
N ASP A 609 -13.71 22.23 -2.41
CA ASP A 609 -13.69 20.77 -2.47
C ASP A 609 -12.59 20.22 -1.60
N VAL A 610 -12.86 19.12 -0.86
CA VAL A 610 -11.88 18.45 0.03
C VAL A 610 -11.64 17.03 -0.46
N HIS A 611 -10.38 16.64 -0.61
CA HIS A 611 -9.93 15.29 -0.99
C HIS A 611 -9.98 14.34 0.21
N ASP A 612 -11.16 13.91 0.59
CA ASP A 612 -11.41 13.18 1.84
C ASP A 612 -11.00 11.69 1.85
N ASN A 613 -10.87 11.06 0.68
CA ASN A 613 -10.43 9.67 0.54
C ASN A 613 -8.90 9.52 0.38
N GLY A 614 -8.20 10.64 0.34
CA GLY A 614 -6.78 10.72 0.01
C GLY A 614 -6.55 11.65 -1.17
N VAL A 615 -5.35 12.22 -1.24
CA VAL A 615 -5.01 13.22 -2.26
C VAL A 615 -4.96 12.65 -3.69
N GLN A 616 -4.84 11.35 -3.84
CA GLN A 616 -4.86 10.65 -5.13
C GLN A 616 -6.26 10.52 -5.73
N ASP A 617 -7.31 10.60 -4.91
CA ASP A 617 -8.69 10.41 -5.33
C ASP A 617 -9.33 11.76 -5.68
N LYS A 618 -10.34 11.74 -6.54
CA LYS A 618 -11.14 12.93 -6.79
C LYS A 618 -11.86 13.36 -5.52
N ALA A 619 -11.92 14.66 -5.28
CA ALA A 619 -12.69 15.20 -4.18
C ALA A 619 -14.17 14.78 -4.32
N PRO A 620 -14.72 14.03 -3.33
CA PRO A 620 -16.11 13.62 -3.38
C PRO A 620 -17.06 14.82 -3.22
N PRO A 621 -18.25 14.77 -3.81
CA PRO A 621 -19.25 15.83 -3.62
C PRO A 621 -19.86 15.75 -2.22
N PHE A 622 -19.70 16.84 -1.44
CA PHE A 622 -20.16 16.93 -0.06
C PHE A 622 -21.41 17.80 0.10
N VAL A 623 -22.24 17.41 1.08
CA VAL A 623 -23.19 18.26 1.77
C VAL A 623 -22.79 18.32 3.24
N TYR A 624 -22.69 19.53 3.77
CA TYR A 624 -22.44 19.79 5.17
C TYR A 624 -23.75 20.16 5.84
N TRP A 625 -24.06 19.47 6.92
CA TRP A 625 -25.26 19.66 7.72
C TRP A 625 -24.89 20.25 9.08
N PRO A 626 -25.76 21.06 9.72
CA PRO A 626 -25.56 21.44 11.10
C PRO A 626 -25.42 20.23 12.02
N ALA A 627 -24.55 20.28 13.04
CA ALA A 627 -24.33 19.18 13.98
C ALA A 627 -25.61 18.82 14.78
N MET A 628 -26.54 19.77 14.93
CA MET A 628 -27.85 19.55 15.54
C MET A 628 -28.96 20.04 14.59
N MET A 629 -30.00 19.24 14.41
CA MET A 629 -31.16 19.53 13.55
C MET A 629 -32.45 19.02 14.18
N SER A 630 -33.60 19.59 13.77
CA SER A 630 -34.93 19.17 14.23
C SER A 630 -35.26 17.73 13.90
N LYS A 631 -34.85 17.28 12.72
CA LYS A 631 -35.11 15.96 12.14
C LYS A 631 -34.03 15.62 11.13
N PHE A 632 -33.56 14.36 11.12
CA PHE A 632 -32.65 13.80 10.09
C PHE A 632 -32.68 12.28 10.17
N TRP A 633 -33.10 11.58 9.11
CA TRP A 633 -33.36 10.14 9.04
C TRP A 633 -34.43 9.60 10.02
N THR A 634 -34.72 10.31 11.08
CA THR A 634 -35.70 9.94 12.13
C THR A 634 -36.60 11.13 12.45
N ASP A 635 -37.71 10.91 13.13
CA ASP A 635 -38.65 11.96 13.53
C ASP A 635 -38.27 12.65 14.87
N SER A 636 -37.08 12.43 15.39
CA SER A 636 -36.53 13.03 16.61
C SER A 636 -35.39 14.00 16.32
N PRO A 637 -35.10 14.96 17.21
CA PRO A 637 -33.94 15.82 17.07
C PRO A 637 -32.65 15.03 16.89
N HIS A 638 -31.90 15.39 15.87
CA HIS A 638 -30.65 14.72 15.50
C HIS A 638 -29.45 15.50 16.06
N VAL A 639 -28.57 14.82 16.78
CA VAL A 639 -27.27 15.34 17.20
C VAL A 639 -26.19 14.29 16.99
N ARG A 640 -25.00 14.70 16.64
CA ARG A 640 -23.85 13.79 16.56
C ARG A 640 -23.20 13.61 17.91
N ARG A 641 -23.13 12.36 18.37
CA ARG A 641 -22.59 11.96 19.68
C ARG A 641 -21.15 11.43 19.57
N PHE A 642 -20.76 11.04 18.38
CA PHE A 642 -19.40 10.60 18.00
C PHE A 642 -18.83 11.62 17.03
N GLY A 643 -17.64 12.11 17.32
CA GLY A 643 -16.95 13.03 16.42
C GLY A 643 -15.61 13.50 16.95
N ALA A 644 -15.02 14.40 16.21
CA ALA A 644 -13.73 15.02 16.49
C ALA A 644 -13.86 16.51 16.78
N PHE A 645 -13.16 16.97 17.80
CA PHE A 645 -12.78 18.38 17.90
C PHE A 645 -11.66 18.63 16.91
N LEU A 646 -11.84 19.60 16.00
CA LEU A 646 -10.81 20.17 15.16
C LEU A 646 -10.28 21.41 15.87
N ILE A 647 -9.01 21.39 16.26
CA ILE A 647 -8.40 22.46 17.02
C ILE A 647 -7.24 23.01 16.22
N ARG A 648 -7.36 24.25 15.77
CA ARG A 648 -6.27 24.94 15.07
C ARG A 648 -5.35 25.61 16.07
N THR A 649 -4.08 25.19 16.08
CA THR A 649 -3.07 25.68 17.02
C THR A 649 -1.67 25.47 16.43
N ASN A 650 -0.73 26.36 16.73
CA ASN A 650 0.69 26.16 16.41
C ASN A 650 1.39 25.13 17.32
N ARG A 651 0.67 24.57 18.30
CA ARG A 651 1.16 23.56 19.26
C ARG A 651 0.62 22.16 18.95
N ALA A 652 -0.02 21.93 17.79
CA ALA A 652 -0.58 20.64 17.43
C ALA A 652 0.49 19.53 17.51
N GLY A 653 0.12 18.34 17.99
CA GLY A 653 0.99 17.17 18.15
C GLY A 653 1.93 17.23 19.38
N THR A 654 1.98 18.34 20.14
CA THR A 654 2.83 18.42 21.33
C THR A 654 2.16 17.79 22.56
N GLU A 655 2.91 17.03 23.36
CA GLU A 655 2.36 16.37 24.57
C GLU A 655 1.78 17.38 25.57
N SER A 656 2.42 18.56 25.74
CA SER A 656 1.92 19.61 26.63
C SER A 656 0.53 20.08 26.21
N PHE A 657 0.34 20.35 24.91
CA PHE A 657 -0.96 20.76 24.37
C PHE A 657 -2.02 19.66 24.54
N LEU A 658 -1.67 18.41 24.24
CA LEU A 658 -2.59 17.27 24.38
C LEU A 658 -3.05 17.07 25.83
N LYS A 659 -2.16 17.29 26.79
CA LYS A 659 -2.49 17.23 28.23
C LYS A 659 -3.49 18.34 28.61
N GLU A 660 -3.23 19.59 28.20
CA GLU A 660 -4.11 20.73 28.43
C GLU A 660 -5.49 20.51 27.75
N ALA A 661 -5.51 20.02 26.50
CA ALA A 661 -6.74 19.76 25.77
C ALA A 661 -7.58 18.65 26.42
N ARG A 662 -6.96 17.55 26.89
CA ARG A 662 -7.67 16.52 27.66
C ARG A 662 -8.24 17.08 28.95
N GLN A 663 -7.49 17.87 29.69
CA GLN A 663 -7.97 18.52 30.92
C GLN A 663 -9.13 19.47 30.66
N ALA A 664 -9.10 20.22 29.55
CA ALA A 664 -10.20 21.08 29.13
C ALA A 664 -11.50 20.27 28.88
N ILE A 665 -11.43 19.15 28.15
CA ILE A 665 -12.54 18.25 27.91
C ILE A 665 -13.03 17.66 29.25
N TRP A 666 -12.14 17.12 30.09
CA TRP A 666 -12.47 16.49 31.37
C TRP A 666 -12.96 17.47 32.43
N SER A 667 -12.70 18.77 32.28
CA SER A 667 -13.28 19.78 33.15
C SER A 667 -14.79 19.94 32.92
N VAL A 668 -15.31 19.52 31.78
CA VAL A 668 -16.74 19.47 31.46
C VAL A 668 -17.33 18.13 31.86
N ASP A 669 -16.70 17.03 31.45
CA ASP A 669 -17.09 15.68 31.85
C ASP A 669 -15.86 14.73 31.87
N SER A 670 -15.53 14.31 33.10
CA SER A 670 -14.38 13.42 33.35
C SER A 670 -14.58 11.96 32.91
N ASN A 671 -15.80 11.56 32.54
CA ASN A 671 -16.10 10.20 32.09
C ASN A 671 -15.95 10.00 30.60
N LEU A 672 -15.70 11.07 29.83
CA LEU A 672 -15.54 10.96 28.38
C LEU A 672 -14.09 10.61 28.01
N PRO A 673 -13.86 9.54 27.24
CA PRO A 673 -12.55 9.22 26.74
C PRO A 673 -12.19 10.15 25.59
N VAL A 674 -10.92 10.54 25.53
CA VAL A 674 -10.33 11.22 24.38
C VAL A 674 -9.47 10.21 23.63
N PHE A 675 -9.82 9.94 22.39
CA PHE A 675 -9.17 8.90 21.58
C PHE A 675 -8.92 9.37 20.14
N LEU A 676 -8.30 8.53 19.30
CA LEU A 676 -7.89 8.86 17.93
C LEU A 676 -7.23 10.25 17.85
N VAL A 677 -6.30 10.48 18.79
CA VAL A 677 -5.54 11.72 18.91
C VAL A 677 -4.50 11.76 17.81
N ARG A 678 -4.66 12.67 16.84
CA ARG A 678 -3.77 12.80 15.69
C ARG A 678 -3.87 14.17 15.05
N THR A 679 -2.88 14.57 14.28
CA THR A 679 -2.92 15.79 13.48
C THR A 679 -3.48 15.48 12.08
N VAL A 680 -4.01 16.49 11.41
CA VAL A 680 -4.41 16.36 9.99
C VAL A 680 -3.19 16.12 9.11
N GLN A 681 -1.99 16.60 9.52
CA GLN A 681 -0.73 16.31 8.85
C GLN A 681 -0.41 14.80 8.85
N GLU A 682 -0.59 14.12 9.99
CA GLU A 682 -0.40 12.66 10.06
C GLU A 682 -1.34 11.91 9.11
N LEU A 683 -2.59 12.35 8.99
CA LEU A 683 -3.55 11.77 8.03
C LEU A 683 -3.15 12.04 6.58
N TYR A 684 -2.68 13.27 6.31
CA TYR A 684 -2.18 13.65 4.98
C TYR A 684 -0.98 12.79 4.59
N ASP A 685 -0.02 12.63 5.48
CA ASP A 685 1.15 11.78 5.26
C ASP A 685 0.74 10.32 5.07
N GLN A 686 -0.18 9.80 5.89
CA GLN A 686 -0.74 8.44 5.76
C GLN A 686 -1.42 8.22 4.40
N SER A 687 -2.11 9.21 3.87
CA SER A 687 -2.75 9.11 2.54
C SER A 687 -1.74 8.90 1.40
N MET A 688 -0.49 9.35 1.58
CA MET A 688 0.60 9.20 0.60
C MET A 688 1.56 8.04 0.89
N VAL A 689 1.42 7.35 2.03
CA VAL A 689 2.37 6.32 2.48
C VAL A 689 2.56 5.23 1.43
N ARG A 690 1.49 4.74 0.80
CA ARG A 690 1.55 3.71 -0.24
C ARG A 690 2.41 4.16 -1.43
N THR A 691 2.20 5.37 -1.92
CA THR A 691 2.95 5.93 -3.05
C THR A 691 4.40 6.21 -2.67
N SER A 692 4.64 6.75 -1.47
CA SER A 692 5.98 7.01 -0.95
C SER A 692 6.79 5.73 -0.78
N PHE A 693 6.18 4.66 -0.27
CA PHE A 693 6.80 3.35 -0.10
C PHE A 693 7.19 2.74 -1.45
N THR A 694 6.27 2.75 -2.41
CA THR A 694 6.52 2.27 -3.78
C THR A 694 7.65 3.06 -4.45
N LEU A 695 7.63 4.40 -4.31
CA LEU A 695 8.68 5.29 -4.81
C LEU A 695 10.04 4.93 -4.21
N ALA A 696 10.12 4.77 -2.88
CA ALA A 696 11.38 4.46 -2.20
C ALA A 696 11.99 3.14 -2.72
N LEU A 697 11.16 2.10 -2.90
CA LEU A 697 11.62 0.79 -3.41
C LEU A 697 12.04 0.88 -4.87
N LEU A 698 11.31 1.59 -5.72
CA LEU A 698 11.68 1.77 -7.13
C LEU A 698 12.91 2.66 -7.29
N ALA A 699 13.05 3.71 -6.48
CA ALA A 699 14.24 4.56 -6.47
C ALA A 699 15.48 3.77 -6.04
N LEU A 700 15.36 2.91 -5.02
CA LEU A 700 16.43 2.01 -4.60
C LEU A 700 16.81 1.03 -5.72
N ALA A 701 15.82 0.41 -6.37
CA ALA A 701 16.06 -0.51 -7.49
C ALA A 701 16.71 0.21 -8.68
N GLY A 702 16.25 1.41 -9.04
CA GLY A 702 16.85 2.25 -10.09
C GLY A 702 18.28 2.67 -9.75
N GLY A 703 18.53 3.04 -8.50
CA GLY A 703 19.88 3.34 -7.99
C GLY A 703 20.82 2.14 -8.07
N MET A 704 20.37 0.96 -7.62
CA MET A 704 21.14 -0.29 -7.77
C MET A 704 21.43 -0.60 -9.24
N ALA A 705 20.43 -0.47 -10.11
CA ALA A 705 20.61 -0.71 -11.56
C ALA A 705 21.61 0.27 -12.18
N LEU A 706 21.59 1.54 -11.79
CA LEU A 706 22.55 2.55 -12.24
C LEU A 706 23.97 2.17 -11.82
N VAL A 707 24.17 1.87 -10.53
CA VAL A 707 25.48 1.46 -10.00
C VAL A 707 26.00 0.20 -10.71
N LEU A 708 25.16 -0.82 -10.85
CA LEU A 708 25.51 -2.05 -11.55
C LEU A 708 25.80 -1.81 -13.04
N GLY A 709 25.06 -0.89 -13.69
CA GLY A 709 25.31 -0.48 -15.07
C GLY A 709 26.67 0.22 -15.23
N VAL A 710 27.01 1.14 -14.32
CA VAL A 710 28.33 1.79 -14.25
C VAL A 710 29.46 0.78 -14.08
N VAL A 711 29.30 -0.17 -13.15
CA VAL A 711 30.28 -1.25 -12.90
C VAL A 711 30.47 -2.11 -14.16
N GLY A 712 29.36 -2.43 -14.87
CA GLY A 712 29.41 -3.20 -16.11
C GLY A 712 30.17 -2.49 -17.24
N ILE A 713 29.85 -1.23 -17.50
CA ILE A 713 30.53 -0.41 -18.52
C ILE A 713 32.01 -0.24 -18.14
N TYR A 714 32.31 0.13 -16.89
CA TYR A 714 33.66 0.27 -16.38
C TYR A 714 34.48 -1.02 -16.61
N GLY A 715 33.91 -2.18 -16.24
CA GLY A 715 34.56 -3.48 -16.38
C GLY A 715 34.92 -3.80 -17.84
N VAL A 716 34.03 -3.52 -18.81
CA VAL A 716 34.26 -3.76 -20.23
C VAL A 716 35.33 -2.81 -20.79
N ILE A 717 35.25 -1.53 -20.44
CA ILE A 717 36.22 -0.54 -20.92
C ILE A 717 37.60 -0.77 -20.29
N ALA A 718 37.69 -1.03 -19.00
CA ALA A 718 38.91 -1.33 -18.28
C ALA A 718 39.64 -2.56 -18.90
N TYR A 719 38.87 -3.60 -19.22
CA TYR A 719 39.39 -4.76 -19.90
C TYR A 719 39.84 -4.45 -21.33
N ALA A 720 39.05 -3.70 -22.11
CA ALA A 720 39.43 -3.31 -23.47
C ALA A 720 40.74 -2.49 -23.50
N VAL A 721 40.95 -1.66 -22.48
CA VAL A 721 42.19 -0.91 -22.24
C VAL A 721 43.36 -1.88 -21.95
N SER A 722 43.17 -2.79 -20.98
CA SER A 722 44.20 -3.76 -20.58
C SER A 722 44.64 -4.66 -21.74
N GLN A 723 43.75 -5.10 -22.62
CA GLN A 723 44.07 -5.89 -23.80
C GLN A 723 44.84 -5.11 -24.87
N ARG A 724 44.80 -3.80 -24.87
CA ARG A 724 45.43 -2.93 -25.84
C ARG A 724 46.58 -2.09 -25.26
N THR A 725 47.06 -2.42 -24.06
CA THR A 725 48.12 -1.65 -23.37
C THR A 725 49.36 -1.50 -24.23
N ARG A 726 49.79 -2.58 -24.93
CA ARG A 726 50.92 -2.55 -25.87
C ARG A 726 50.65 -1.69 -27.10
N GLU A 727 49.47 -1.79 -27.70
CA GLU A 727 49.04 -0.94 -28.84
C GLU A 727 48.99 0.55 -28.42
N ILE A 728 48.46 0.82 -27.22
CA ILE A 728 48.43 2.16 -26.64
C ILE A 728 49.87 2.67 -26.43
N GLY A 729 50.74 1.87 -25.83
CA GLY A 729 52.13 2.22 -25.62
C GLY A 729 52.87 2.55 -26.93
N ILE A 730 52.67 1.74 -27.97
CA ILE A 730 53.26 1.99 -29.32
C ILE A 730 52.73 3.30 -29.90
N ARG A 731 51.42 3.58 -29.81
CA ARG A 731 50.84 4.82 -30.34
C ARG A 731 51.32 6.06 -29.57
N ILE A 732 51.48 5.97 -28.25
CA ILE A 732 52.04 7.07 -27.44
C ILE A 732 53.51 7.29 -27.81
N ALA A 733 54.30 6.23 -27.97
CA ALA A 733 55.69 6.31 -28.43
C ALA A 733 55.85 6.92 -29.84
N LEU A 734 54.79 6.75 -30.69
CA LEU A 734 54.71 7.34 -32.03
C LEU A 734 54.11 8.77 -32.05
N GLY A 735 53.84 9.37 -30.85
CA GLY A 735 53.38 10.75 -30.72
C GLY A 735 51.88 10.93 -30.68
N ALA A 736 51.07 9.89 -30.50
CA ALA A 736 49.61 10.02 -30.30
C ALA A 736 49.31 10.80 -29.05
N GLN A 737 48.42 11.79 -29.09
CA GLN A 737 48.02 12.56 -27.93
C GLN A 737 47.12 11.76 -27.00
N ALA A 738 47.32 11.88 -25.68
CA ALA A 738 46.55 11.20 -24.66
C ALA A 738 45.01 11.44 -24.80
N GLY A 739 44.62 12.67 -25.24
CA GLY A 739 43.22 13.01 -25.47
C GLY A 739 42.55 12.23 -26.60
N GLU A 740 43.28 11.89 -27.67
CA GLU A 740 42.74 11.11 -28.79
C GLU A 740 42.39 9.67 -28.36
N LEU A 741 43.28 9.07 -27.59
CA LEU A 741 43.10 7.71 -27.04
C LEU A 741 41.92 7.70 -26.05
N GLN A 742 41.85 8.67 -25.16
CA GLN A 742 40.72 8.81 -24.24
C GLN A 742 39.38 8.96 -25.01
N ARG A 743 39.33 9.81 -26.02
CA ARG A 743 38.16 10.02 -26.87
C ARG A 743 37.72 8.75 -27.59
N MET A 744 38.64 7.93 -28.03
CA MET A 744 38.31 6.65 -28.66
C MET A 744 37.60 5.68 -27.74
N PHE A 745 38.08 5.51 -26.50
CA PHE A 745 37.42 4.64 -25.50
C PHE A 745 36.10 5.17 -25.04
N VAL A 746 36.00 6.48 -24.77
CA VAL A 746 34.73 7.15 -24.36
C VAL A 746 33.68 7.03 -25.49
N ARG A 747 34.07 7.19 -26.75
CA ARG A 747 33.17 7.02 -27.90
C ARG A 747 32.62 5.60 -28.01
N ASN A 748 33.44 4.58 -27.72
CA ASN A 748 32.98 3.19 -27.71
C ASN A 748 31.99 2.94 -26.57
N GLY A 749 32.24 3.46 -25.36
CA GLY A 749 31.31 3.38 -24.24
C GLY A 749 29.98 4.10 -24.52
N LEU A 750 30.04 5.31 -25.13
CA LEU A 750 28.86 6.06 -25.55
C LEU A 750 28.05 5.33 -26.63
N PHE A 751 28.70 4.66 -27.60
CA PHE A 751 28.00 3.87 -28.60
C PHE A 751 27.21 2.72 -27.97
N LEU A 752 27.81 1.98 -27.04
CA LEU A 752 27.15 0.88 -26.33
C LEU A 752 25.98 1.41 -25.48
N ALA A 753 26.22 2.51 -24.75
CA ALA A 753 25.18 3.17 -23.97
C ALA A 753 24.04 3.71 -24.86
N GLY A 754 24.34 4.27 -26.02
CA GLY A 754 23.35 4.77 -26.97
C GLY A 754 22.47 3.66 -27.54
N VAL A 755 23.07 2.54 -27.97
CA VAL A 755 22.31 1.36 -28.43
C VAL A 755 21.47 0.77 -27.32
N GLY A 756 22.04 0.59 -26.11
CA GLY A 756 21.32 0.11 -24.93
C GLY A 756 20.18 1.03 -24.54
N SER A 757 20.40 2.35 -24.58
CA SER A 757 19.34 3.33 -24.30
C SER A 757 18.22 3.28 -25.33
N GLY A 758 18.51 3.12 -26.61
CA GLY A 758 17.49 2.97 -27.65
C GLY A 758 16.60 1.73 -27.42
N ILE A 759 17.21 0.58 -27.12
CA ILE A 759 16.48 -0.65 -26.78
C ILE A 759 15.72 -0.48 -25.46
N GLY A 760 16.35 0.15 -24.46
CA GLY A 760 15.73 0.41 -23.16
C GLY A 760 14.52 1.34 -23.25
N LEU A 761 14.56 2.40 -24.07
CA LEU A 761 13.42 3.29 -24.34
C LEU A 761 12.27 2.54 -25.01
N ALA A 762 12.55 1.69 -26.00
CA ALA A 762 11.53 0.85 -26.64
C ALA A 762 10.88 -0.13 -25.65
N ALA A 763 11.68 -0.76 -24.79
CA ALA A 763 11.17 -1.64 -23.74
C ALA A 763 10.39 -0.87 -22.67
N ALA A 764 10.88 0.29 -22.25
CA ALA A 764 10.18 1.15 -21.28
C ALA A 764 8.82 1.61 -21.81
N PHE A 765 8.72 1.94 -23.11
CA PHE A 765 7.44 2.29 -23.76
C PHE A 765 6.36 1.21 -23.58
N GLY A 766 6.74 -0.07 -23.63
CA GLY A 766 5.81 -1.19 -23.38
C GLY A 766 5.54 -1.42 -21.90
N LEU A 767 6.59 -1.48 -21.08
CA LEU A 767 6.49 -1.90 -19.68
C LEU A 767 5.88 -0.83 -18.77
N THR A 768 6.09 0.46 -19.05
CA THR A 768 5.50 1.55 -18.22
C THR A 768 3.97 1.59 -18.31
N ARG A 769 3.36 0.99 -19.34
CA ARG A 769 1.90 0.83 -19.42
C ARG A 769 1.35 -0.08 -18.31
N LEU A 770 2.13 -1.05 -17.85
CA LEU A 770 1.76 -1.91 -16.72
C LEU A 770 1.75 -1.14 -15.39
N MET A 771 2.41 0.01 -15.34
CA MET A 771 2.45 0.89 -14.17
C MET A 771 1.36 1.97 -14.20
N SER A 772 0.51 2.01 -15.23
CA SER A 772 -0.49 3.09 -15.41
C SER A 772 -1.41 3.27 -14.19
N SER A 773 -1.77 2.19 -13.51
CA SER A 773 -2.58 2.21 -12.27
C SER A 773 -1.84 2.78 -11.05
N LEU A 774 -0.52 2.94 -11.12
CA LEU A 774 0.32 3.50 -10.06
C LEU A 774 0.65 4.98 -10.30
N LEU A 775 0.34 5.51 -11.50
CA LEU A 775 0.69 6.88 -11.89
C LEU A 775 -0.45 7.84 -11.55
N PHE A 776 -0.08 9.02 -11.04
CA PHE A 776 -1.01 10.10 -10.75
C PHE A 776 -0.52 11.42 -11.36
N GLY A 777 -1.38 12.08 -12.13
CA GLY A 777 -1.06 13.36 -12.77
C GLY A 777 0.06 13.32 -13.82
N VAL A 778 0.52 12.09 -14.16
CA VAL A 778 1.63 11.87 -15.11
C VAL A 778 1.23 10.76 -16.07
N THR A 779 1.54 10.94 -17.35
CA THR A 779 1.33 9.89 -18.35
C THR A 779 2.45 8.85 -18.32
N ALA A 780 2.16 7.62 -18.71
CA ALA A 780 3.18 6.56 -18.83
C ALA A 780 4.32 6.92 -19.81
N LEU A 781 4.13 7.94 -20.64
CA LEU A 781 5.08 8.44 -21.63
C LEU A 781 5.58 9.87 -21.30
N ASP A 782 5.78 10.20 -20.03
CA ASP A 782 6.23 11.52 -19.59
C ASP A 782 7.62 11.84 -20.15
N PRO A 783 7.76 12.88 -21.03
CA PRO A 783 9.03 13.17 -21.71
C PRO A 783 10.15 13.55 -20.75
N ILE A 784 9.81 14.14 -19.60
CA ILE A 784 10.80 14.60 -18.61
C ILE A 784 11.41 13.39 -17.92
N ALA A 785 10.59 12.39 -17.50
CA ALA A 785 11.10 11.17 -16.89
C ALA A 785 12.01 10.38 -17.85
N TYR A 786 11.59 10.23 -19.12
CA TYR A 786 12.38 9.56 -20.15
C TYR A 786 13.68 10.31 -20.49
N GLY A 787 13.61 11.62 -20.65
CA GLY A 787 14.77 12.48 -20.95
C GLY A 787 15.78 12.49 -19.80
N ALA A 788 15.31 12.67 -18.56
CA ALA A 788 16.18 12.71 -17.39
C ALA A 788 16.87 11.35 -17.12
N ALA A 789 16.14 10.23 -17.24
CA ALA A 789 16.70 8.90 -17.09
C ALA A 789 17.78 8.61 -18.15
N SER A 790 17.51 8.98 -19.40
CA SER A 790 18.47 8.83 -20.51
C SER A 790 19.71 9.70 -20.30
N ALA A 791 19.54 10.96 -19.92
CA ALA A 791 20.65 11.87 -19.66
C ALA A 791 21.54 11.39 -18.49
N LEU A 792 20.93 10.95 -17.40
CA LEU A 792 21.62 10.39 -16.24
C LEU A 792 22.44 9.16 -16.61
N LEU A 793 21.85 8.23 -17.37
CA LEU A 793 22.52 7.00 -17.80
C LEU A 793 23.68 7.30 -18.75
N ILE A 794 23.52 8.21 -19.70
CA ILE A 794 24.59 8.61 -20.62
C ILE A 794 25.73 9.29 -19.84
N ALA A 795 25.42 10.20 -18.90
CA ALA A 795 26.43 10.83 -18.05
C ALA A 795 27.21 9.78 -17.23
N ALA A 796 26.51 8.81 -16.64
CA ALA A 796 27.12 7.70 -15.91
C ALA A 796 28.01 6.84 -16.81
N ALA A 797 27.61 6.56 -18.06
CA ALA A 797 28.39 5.83 -19.04
C ALA A 797 29.68 6.57 -19.47
N VAL A 798 29.60 7.90 -19.63
CA VAL A 798 30.78 8.76 -19.89
C VAL A 798 31.78 8.64 -18.74
N LEU A 799 31.31 8.82 -17.48
CA LEU A 799 32.17 8.73 -16.30
C LEU A 799 32.80 7.33 -16.15
N ALA A 800 32.01 6.26 -16.35
CA ALA A 800 32.49 4.87 -16.29
C ALA A 800 33.53 4.56 -17.38
N SER A 801 33.46 5.20 -18.54
CA SER A 801 34.38 5.02 -19.63
C SER A 801 35.63 5.89 -19.50
N TYR A 802 35.51 7.09 -18.94
CA TYR A 802 36.57 8.07 -18.80
C TYR A 802 37.65 7.63 -17.79
N LEU A 803 37.24 7.06 -16.63
CA LEU A 803 38.19 6.66 -15.59
C LEU A 803 39.24 5.60 -16.07
N PRO A 804 38.86 4.49 -16.72
CA PRO A 804 39.82 3.54 -17.25
C PRO A 804 40.67 4.13 -18.40
N ALA A 805 40.05 4.94 -19.28
CA ALA A 805 40.72 5.59 -20.37
C ALA A 805 41.82 6.56 -19.89
N ARG A 806 41.56 7.31 -18.83
CA ARG A 806 42.56 8.18 -18.20
C ARG A 806 43.74 7.38 -17.62
N ARG A 807 43.47 6.29 -16.93
CA ARG A 807 44.54 5.40 -16.40
C ARG A 807 45.39 4.82 -17.48
N ALA A 808 44.84 4.50 -18.66
CA ALA A 808 45.59 3.96 -19.80
C ALA A 808 46.59 4.96 -20.38
N THR A 809 46.28 6.26 -20.31
CA THR A 809 47.16 7.32 -20.89
C THR A 809 48.25 7.80 -19.92
N THR A 810 48.25 7.35 -18.66
CA THR A 810 49.26 7.64 -17.65
C THR A 810 50.33 6.51 -17.50
N VAL A 811 50.25 5.45 -18.29
CA VAL A 811 51.20 4.34 -18.26
C VAL A 811 52.49 4.75 -19.00
N ASP A 812 53.67 4.46 -18.40
CA ASP A 812 54.97 4.71 -19.02
C ASP A 812 55.09 3.85 -20.29
N PRO A 813 55.38 4.45 -21.47
CA PRO A 813 55.54 3.72 -22.74
C PRO A 813 56.59 2.62 -22.65
N VAL A 814 57.66 2.78 -21.85
CA VAL A 814 58.76 1.81 -21.68
C VAL A 814 58.26 0.59 -20.88
N GLU A 815 57.45 0.80 -19.83
CA GLU A 815 56.81 -0.29 -19.08
C GLU A 815 55.77 -1.02 -19.92
N ALA A 816 55.00 -0.30 -20.75
CA ALA A 816 53.99 -0.88 -21.63
C ALA A 816 54.57 -1.78 -22.74
N LEU A 817 55.82 -1.49 -23.17
CA LEU A 817 56.56 -2.31 -24.17
C LEU A 817 57.25 -3.52 -23.54
N ARG A 818 57.55 -3.49 -22.23
CA ARG A 818 58.19 -4.58 -21.47
C ARG A 818 57.19 -5.59 -20.89
N ALA A 819 55.89 -5.26 -20.85
CA ALA A 819 54.85 -6.15 -20.37
C ALA A 819 54.60 -7.27 -21.38
N GLU A 820 55.17 -8.48 -21.09
CA GLU A 820 54.88 -9.73 -21.81
C GLU A 820 53.46 -10.27 -21.52
#